data_34defe9987bd064555a2e5b2721bd960
#
_entry.id   34defe9987bd064555a2e5b2721bd960
#
_cell.length_a   1.000
_cell.length_b   1.000
_cell.length_c   1.000
_cell.angle_alpha   90.00
_cell.angle_beta   90.00
_cell.angle_gamma   90.00
#
_symmetry.space_group_name_H-M   'P 1'
#
loop_
_entity.id
_entity.type
_entity.pdbx_description
1 polymer ?
#
loop_
_entity_poly.entity_id
_entity_poly.type
_entity_poly.pdbx_seq_one_letter_code
_entity_poly.pdbx_strand_id
1 'polypeptide(L)'
;MQPAVNRYQTGPPALPPAVVPAGMTATLSVVLFMVFVCGGASIGGAADELVGTSKATDEPTSTEKAVGNESAIEITASGASHSKAIMAAYRFERSEDRNFDGFPDGWTRRRDSQHPPYLPVKIVAHNAQWLGTTRAIDRSMLAPWEQVRSRIGILPPLPPSASDWLIDRYLRIELDGGAVVMQGPTIPFDPNFRYQLTGRLFTQGLQHNHAYGELVFLNAAGEVIHSERSEAFSGTSGWLKLKTEMSASPTGAVGMAVRLNLTPQKWGKDRDIYGVAGFDDLVVMQVPRVRIETDNRLATYRPDSQPVIRMSVMGLKDTSNTARFVVLDTDGREIARQDLPFRLAEVNTVGPREPSVKRTSAKHTSADSVVDEERLEAAFLADQSRPGSDRSAADATEQSPGTVEIEALAQWQLPSLGPGFYTIRAGLIENGRQWLRTETTLAVLADLPIRATTGPFGWALPDGIGSNDLKSIPQWLQDSGVFALKYPLWIAPDDRLAIDNAAWLIERLKEAEIRCIGLLANPPPAIQTIIDERDKRQPVAANLFRDSRVWQPLLEPIMTRLTIRVPTWQLGLDGDHSFIGRPQLPAVIRTINRDLQGYGQPIGVAISWPWLDTLPPEVGAVASAVNRSSDEPLTADELEAALQSAAAEPVAKSEPGKQRTRQENWLTVNPLDKHKYDRQARISDLLLRMGTVRGHSVSGAFLSDPRSRKQGILRSDWRPDDLYLPWRTASLLMGDVARVGTIDLEEAGSNMVFANDTRTMMMIWNPEPSTLDIYVGDKVRQIDAWGRQSIPEKIDVDGQPKHRFGLDRTPIFLVDLDPVIVSMRMTTRLVDDRIDSLLGRRQQVGLVIRNPTTQTLSGTVSLPPPNDWMVESPPQSFDLSPGEKRELQFEIVLRNSARIGDVPLQFQCLLRNEPVRRFTIERNMAVGPDGLDVEVTTKQVQDTLVVQLLLRNHSDKDQRYDCLLFPPEGRQYQRRQISVAAGSTVRRDFIWDDAPSLVGKTMLLRAVEQGGGRILNQSINVTP
;
A
#
# COMPACT_ATOMS: atom_id res chain seq x y z
N MET A 1 65.06 -5.17 13.40
CA MET A 1 65.49 -3.78 13.42
C MET A 1 64.24 -2.90 13.46
N GLN A 2 63.89 -2.46 14.66
CA GLN A 2 63.10 -1.24 14.85
C GLN A 2 64.07 -0.04 14.72
N PRO A 3 63.65 1.19 14.49
CA PRO A 3 62.74 2.03 15.27
C PRO A 3 61.83 2.92 14.41
N ALA A 4 60.96 3.80 14.82
CA ALA A 4 60.63 4.47 16.06
C ALA A 4 59.25 5.20 15.91
N VAL A 5 58.66 5.40 17.02
CA VAL A 5 57.46 6.20 17.33
C VAL A 5 57.55 7.63 16.86
N ASN A 6 56.45 8.21 16.29
CA ASN A 6 56.12 9.60 16.59
C ASN A 6 54.60 9.84 16.60
N ARG A 7 54.14 10.32 17.75
CA ARG A 7 52.77 10.81 18.02
C ARG A 7 52.62 12.22 17.44
N TYR A 8 51.56 12.51 16.77
CA TYR A 8 51.00 13.89 16.73
C TYR A 8 49.49 13.81 16.94
N GLN A 9 49.09 14.38 18.08
CA GLN A 9 47.73 14.79 18.37
C GLN A 9 47.47 16.09 17.57
N THR A 10 46.37 16.18 16.83
CA THR A 10 45.73 17.45 16.44
C THR A 10 44.24 17.32 16.66
N GLY A 11 43.72 18.13 17.57
CA GLY A 11 42.30 18.31 17.83
C GLY A 11 41.63 19.14 16.71
N PRO A 12 40.30 19.13 16.68
CA PRO A 12 39.53 19.81 15.63
C PRO A 12 39.52 21.33 15.82
N PRO A 13 39.40 22.10 14.71
CA PRO A 13 39.38 23.58 14.78
C PRO A 13 38.02 24.11 15.23
N ALA A 14 38.06 25.13 16.06
CA ALA A 14 36.92 25.88 16.57
C ALA A 14 36.28 26.75 15.47
N LEU A 15 34.95 26.77 15.45
CA LEU A 15 34.15 27.70 14.66
C LEU A 15 34.17 29.10 15.25
N PRO A 16 34.15 30.18 14.43
CA PRO A 16 34.11 31.55 14.93
C PRO A 16 32.69 31.99 15.36
N PRO A 17 32.55 32.94 16.26
CA PRO A 17 31.26 33.37 16.81
C PRO A 17 30.44 34.19 15.81
N ALA A 18 29.14 33.95 15.80
CA ALA A 18 28.15 34.69 15.02
C ALA A 18 27.96 36.11 15.59
N VAL A 19 28.08 37.12 14.72
CA VAL A 19 27.75 38.51 14.96
C VAL A 19 26.24 38.70 14.87
N VAL A 20 25.63 39.18 15.95
CA VAL A 20 24.22 39.62 16.01
C VAL A 20 24.17 41.10 15.66
N PRO A 21 23.39 41.58 14.68
CA PRO A 21 23.05 42.99 14.57
C PRO A 21 21.80 43.29 15.38
N ALA A 22 21.92 44.30 16.23
CA ALA A 22 20.85 44.90 16.99
C ALA A 22 20.00 45.86 16.12
N GLY A 23 18.71 45.85 16.36
CA GLY A 23 17.86 47.01 16.24
C GLY A 23 16.99 47.09 14.98
N MET A 24 15.70 46.81 15.16
CA MET A 24 14.63 47.66 14.60
C MET A 24 13.29 47.32 15.31
N THR A 25 12.86 48.33 16.07
CA THR A 25 11.53 48.48 16.66
C THR A 25 10.46 48.54 15.57
N ALA A 26 9.50 47.64 15.55
CA ALA A 26 8.31 47.73 14.71
C ALA A 26 7.09 48.00 15.56
N THR A 27 6.51 49.15 15.32
CA THR A 27 5.28 49.73 15.88
C THR A 27 4.07 48.86 15.48
N LEU A 28 3.26 48.47 16.47
CA LEU A 28 1.97 47.77 16.32
C LEU A 28 0.90 48.83 15.91
N SER A 29 0.40 48.75 14.68
CA SER A 29 -0.81 49.50 14.25
C SER A 29 -2.04 48.61 14.42
N VAL A 30 -2.88 48.99 15.37
CA VAL A 30 -4.23 48.39 15.58
C VAL A 30 -5.18 49.06 14.57
N VAL A 31 -5.75 48.27 13.66
CA VAL A 31 -6.85 48.72 12.79
C VAL A 31 -8.15 48.25 13.41
N LEU A 32 -8.91 49.24 13.89
CA LEU A 32 -10.25 49.11 14.43
C LEU A 32 -11.26 49.10 13.28
N PHE A 33 -11.98 48.02 13.00
CA PHE A 33 -13.13 48.00 12.09
C PHE A 33 -14.42 48.21 12.89
N MET A 34 -15.05 49.39 12.71
CA MET A 34 -16.41 49.68 13.17
C MET A 34 -17.41 49.02 12.21
N VAL A 35 -18.25 48.14 12.70
CA VAL A 35 -19.45 47.66 11.97
C VAL A 35 -20.64 48.48 12.39
N PHE A 36 -21.22 49.23 11.45
CA PHE A 36 -22.49 49.93 11.58
C PHE A 36 -23.65 48.93 11.48
N VAL A 37 -24.53 48.92 12.45
CA VAL A 37 -25.82 48.27 12.46
C VAL A 37 -26.87 49.26 12.05
N CYS A 38 -27.59 49.06 10.98
CA CYS A 38 -28.87 49.68 10.72
C CYS A 38 -29.94 48.62 10.56
N GLY A 39 -30.96 48.73 11.40
CA GLY A 39 -32.13 47.89 11.37
C GLY A 39 -33.22 48.40 10.44
N GLY A 40 -34.22 47.60 10.21
CA GLY A 40 -35.50 48.09 9.72
C GLY A 40 -36.31 47.07 8.89
N ALA A 41 -37.28 46.43 9.58
CA ALA A 41 -38.68 46.23 9.21
C ALA A 41 -39.09 45.50 7.91
N SER A 42 -39.70 44.34 8.12
CA SER A 42 -40.89 43.69 7.57
C SER A 42 -41.60 44.26 6.32
N ILE A 43 -42.07 43.37 5.44
CA ILE A 43 -43.45 43.10 5.04
C ILE A 43 -43.43 42.10 3.85
N GLY A 44 -44.08 40.99 3.94
CA GLY A 44 -45.10 40.23 3.31
C GLY A 44 -45.17 40.09 1.79
N GLY A 45 -45.49 38.85 1.33
CA GLY A 45 -46.27 38.62 0.12
C GLY A 45 -45.75 37.67 -0.89
N ALA A 46 -46.32 36.46 -0.87
CA ALA A 46 -46.80 35.64 -2.01
C ALA A 46 -45.95 35.36 -3.27
N ALA A 47 -45.77 34.06 -3.49
CA ALA A 47 -45.96 33.24 -4.69
C ALA A 47 -45.40 33.73 -6.04
N ASP A 48 -44.55 32.99 -6.69
CA ASP A 48 -44.81 32.13 -7.84
C ASP A 48 -43.49 31.63 -8.47
N GLU A 49 -43.57 30.38 -8.98
CA GLU A 49 -42.68 29.62 -9.83
C GLU A 49 -41.71 30.42 -10.72
N LEU A 50 -40.43 29.91 -10.76
CA LEU A 50 -39.76 29.61 -12.03
C LEU A 50 -38.44 28.85 -11.80
N VAL A 51 -38.29 27.82 -12.58
CA VAL A 51 -37.19 26.93 -12.82
C VAL A 51 -35.87 27.68 -13.04
N GLY A 52 -34.85 27.35 -12.26
CA GLY A 52 -33.50 27.87 -12.49
C GLY A 52 -32.47 26.93 -11.92
N THR A 53 -31.76 26.22 -12.80
CA THR A 53 -30.59 25.37 -12.50
C THR A 53 -29.52 26.19 -11.83
N SER A 54 -29.19 25.87 -10.58
CA SER A 54 -27.99 26.33 -9.94
C SER A 54 -27.08 25.15 -9.58
N LYS A 55 -25.88 25.19 -10.14
CA LYS A 55 -24.73 24.36 -9.76
C LYS A 55 -24.41 24.63 -8.29
N ALA A 56 -24.61 23.64 -7.46
CA ALA A 56 -24.04 23.59 -6.13
C ALA A 56 -22.61 23.07 -6.25
N THR A 57 -21.66 23.90 -5.90
CA THR A 57 -20.27 23.49 -5.62
C THR A 57 -20.25 22.94 -4.20
N ASP A 58 -20.26 21.63 -4.07
CA ASP A 58 -19.97 20.96 -2.81
C ASP A 58 -18.47 20.92 -2.59
N GLU A 59 -17.98 21.65 -1.61
CA GLU A 59 -16.68 21.43 -0.99
C GLU A 59 -16.71 20.06 -0.28
N PRO A 60 -15.70 19.20 -0.52
CA PRO A 60 -15.63 17.94 0.22
C PRO A 60 -15.08 18.20 1.63
N THR A 61 -15.95 18.11 2.64
CA THR A 61 -15.52 17.89 4.01
C THR A 61 -14.74 16.58 4.07
N SER A 62 -13.45 16.68 4.37
CA SER A 62 -12.56 15.58 4.65
C SER A 62 -13.02 14.81 5.89
N THR A 63 -13.77 13.73 5.70
CA THR A 63 -13.96 12.71 6.73
C THR A 63 -12.78 11.74 6.69
N GLU A 64 -11.92 11.80 7.70
CA GLU A 64 -10.90 10.80 7.96
C GLU A 64 -11.54 9.40 8.03
N LYS A 65 -11.23 8.57 7.05
CA LYS A 65 -11.60 7.14 7.04
C LYS A 65 -10.62 6.37 7.92
N ALA A 66 -11.02 6.06 9.14
CA ALA A 66 -10.39 4.99 9.90
C ALA A 66 -10.79 3.64 9.26
N VAL A 67 -9.87 3.04 8.51
CA VAL A 67 -10.02 1.68 7.97
C VAL A 67 -9.47 0.69 8.99
N GLY A 68 -10.33 0.18 9.84
CA GLY A 68 -10.04 -0.94 10.74
C GLY A 68 -10.62 -2.25 10.18
N ASN A 69 -9.83 -3.30 10.20
CA ASN A 69 -10.17 -4.64 9.73
C ASN A 69 -11.06 -5.40 10.70
N GLU A 70 -11.84 -6.28 10.17
CA GLU A 70 -13.06 -6.95 10.59
C GLU A 70 -14.23 -6.03 10.42
N SER A 71 -15.13 -6.36 9.47
CA SER A 71 -16.38 -5.64 9.14
C SER A 71 -16.58 -4.38 9.97
N ALA A 72 -15.99 -3.26 9.54
CA ALA A 72 -16.04 -2.04 10.36
C ALA A 72 -17.52 -1.74 10.68
N ILE A 73 -17.92 -1.91 11.93
CA ILE A 73 -19.27 -1.62 12.35
C ILE A 73 -19.31 -0.14 12.69
N GLU A 74 -19.95 0.64 11.83
CA GLU A 74 -20.13 2.07 12.02
C GLU A 74 -21.51 2.34 12.63
N ILE A 75 -21.52 2.91 13.80
CA ILE A 75 -22.76 3.34 14.49
C ILE A 75 -22.95 4.82 14.17
N THR A 76 -23.97 5.14 13.39
CA THR A 76 -24.32 6.54 13.11
C THR A 76 -25.09 7.14 14.29
N ALA A 77 -24.52 8.15 14.93
CA ALA A 77 -25.11 8.84 16.07
C ALA A 77 -26.23 9.79 15.62
N SER A 78 -27.45 9.28 15.47
CA SER A 78 -28.60 10.15 15.35
C SER A 78 -29.87 9.54 15.98
N GLY A 79 -30.30 10.10 17.13
CA GLY A 79 -31.66 10.00 17.62
C GLY A 79 -31.99 8.90 18.66
N ALA A 80 -33.10 9.03 19.31
CA ALA A 80 -33.63 8.41 20.53
C ALA A 80 -33.53 6.87 20.73
N SER A 81 -33.08 6.06 19.76
CA SER A 81 -32.85 4.61 19.97
C SER A 81 -31.48 4.28 20.56
N HIS A 82 -30.55 5.25 20.60
CA HIS A 82 -29.17 5.04 21.09
C HIS A 82 -29.05 4.85 22.59
N SER A 83 -30.04 5.26 23.38
CA SER A 83 -30.01 5.09 24.83
C SER A 83 -30.03 3.61 25.26
N LYS A 84 -30.53 2.70 24.42
CA LYS A 84 -30.55 1.26 24.66
C LYS A 84 -29.22 0.56 24.39
N ALA A 85 -28.32 1.19 23.63
CA ALA A 85 -27.02 0.65 23.27
C ALA A 85 -25.89 1.01 24.26
N ILE A 86 -26.12 1.99 25.16
CA ILE A 86 -25.15 2.40 26.16
C ILE A 86 -25.31 1.53 27.40
N MET A 87 -24.29 0.74 27.73
CA MET A 87 -24.24 -0.12 28.90
C MET A 87 -23.72 0.61 30.14
N ALA A 88 -22.74 1.47 29.96
CA ALA A 88 -22.16 2.32 30.98
C ALA A 88 -21.58 3.59 30.35
N ALA A 89 -21.67 4.69 31.12
CA ALA A 89 -21.04 5.95 30.75
C ALA A 89 -20.36 6.53 32.00
N TYR A 90 -19.11 6.98 31.84
CA TYR A 90 -18.30 7.59 32.87
C TYR A 90 -17.80 8.94 32.35
N ARG A 91 -18.31 10.01 32.98
CA ARG A 91 -18.00 11.39 32.61
C ARG A 91 -17.19 12.10 33.69
N PHE A 92 -16.94 11.41 34.80
CA PHE A 92 -16.20 11.91 35.95
C PHE A 92 -16.75 13.23 36.52
N GLU A 93 -18.08 13.42 36.38
CA GLU A 93 -18.78 14.57 36.90
C GLU A 93 -18.96 14.46 38.41
N ARG A 94 -19.41 15.56 39.03
CA ARG A 94 -19.66 15.60 40.49
C ARG A 94 -20.64 14.53 41.02
N SER A 95 -21.55 14.07 40.19
CA SER A 95 -22.46 12.97 40.48
C SER A 95 -21.78 11.61 40.62
N GLU A 96 -20.57 11.46 40.09
CA GLU A 96 -19.75 10.24 40.17
C GLU A 96 -18.71 10.27 41.32
N ASP A 97 -18.72 11.33 42.15
CA ASP A 97 -17.91 11.53 43.35
C ASP A 97 -18.85 12.07 44.45
N ARG A 98 -19.67 11.21 45.02
CA ARG A 98 -20.72 11.59 46.00
C ARG A 98 -20.18 11.87 47.40
N ASN A 99 -19.03 11.28 47.71
CA ASN A 99 -18.34 11.47 48.97
C ASN A 99 -17.36 12.64 48.98
N PHE A 100 -17.14 13.29 47.80
CA PHE A 100 -16.28 14.45 47.63
C PHE A 100 -14.80 14.23 47.97
N ASP A 101 -14.30 13.00 47.80
CA ASP A 101 -12.89 12.70 48.06
C ASP A 101 -12.02 12.89 46.80
N GLY A 102 -12.63 13.24 45.63
CA GLY A 102 -11.99 13.43 44.35
C GLY A 102 -11.66 12.13 43.61
N PHE A 103 -12.16 10.99 44.13
CA PHE A 103 -12.00 9.68 43.52
C PHE A 103 -13.36 9.18 43.00
N PRO A 104 -13.46 8.59 41.79
CA PRO A 104 -14.75 8.19 41.25
C PRO A 104 -15.34 7.01 42.01
N ASP A 105 -16.64 7.12 42.39
CA ASP A 105 -17.37 6.11 43.15
C ASP A 105 -17.43 4.77 42.37
N GLY A 106 -17.20 3.68 43.09
CA GLY A 106 -17.24 2.33 42.53
C GLY A 106 -16.02 1.93 41.70
N TRP A 107 -15.07 2.83 41.46
CA TRP A 107 -13.81 2.51 40.87
C TRP A 107 -12.83 1.94 41.87
N THR A 108 -11.95 1.06 41.40
CA THR A 108 -10.88 0.48 42.21
C THR A 108 -9.53 0.80 41.59
N ARG A 109 -8.51 0.86 42.40
CA ARG A 109 -7.14 1.07 41.96
C ARG A 109 -6.28 -0.12 42.33
N ARG A 110 -5.50 -0.62 41.38
CA ARG A 110 -4.49 -1.67 41.66
C ARG A 110 -3.43 -1.13 42.60
N ARG A 111 -3.06 -1.90 43.62
CA ARG A 111 -2.08 -1.53 44.64
C ARG A 111 -1.12 -2.70 44.85
N ASP A 112 0.11 -2.56 44.41
CA ASP A 112 1.22 -3.50 44.65
C ASP A 112 2.56 -2.73 44.50
N SER A 113 3.68 -3.43 44.50
CA SER A 113 5.01 -2.82 44.48
C SER A 113 5.28 -2.03 43.14
N GLN A 114 4.55 -2.34 42.10
CA GLN A 114 4.62 -1.66 40.80
C GLN A 114 3.56 -0.57 40.65
N HIS A 115 2.53 -0.59 41.49
CA HIS A 115 1.39 0.35 41.50
C HIS A 115 1.28 1.07 42.84
N PRO A 116 2.17 1.99 43.14
CA PRO A 116 2.30 2.61 44.43
C PRO A 116 1.08 3.51 44.75
N PRO A 117 0.56 3.51 46.04
CA PRO A 117 -0.63 4.21 46.40
C PRO A 117 -0.51 5.74 46.47
N TYR A 118 0.71 6.29 46.51
CA TYR A 118 0.96 7.72 46.65
C TYR A 118 0.74 8.51 45.37
N LEU A 119 0.70 7.88 44.20
CA LEU A 119 0.53 8.57 42.94
C LEU A 119 -0.86 9.23 42.87
N PRO A 120 -0.98 10.52 42.46
CA PRO A 120 -2.27 11.21 42.44
C PRO A 120 -3.21 10.67 41.37
N VAL A 121 -4.46 10.39 41.76
CA VAL A 121 -5.59 10.08 40.87
C VAL A 121 -6.78 10.90 41.42
N LYS A 122 -7.24 11.87 40.62
CA LYS A 122 -8.30 12.79 41.07
C LYS A 122 -9.20 13.22 39.92
N ILE A 123 -10.49 13.40 40.24
CA ILE A 123 -11.42 14.13 39.38
C ILE A 123 -11.09 15.62 39.48
N VAL A 124 -10.82 16.27 38.38
CA VAL A 124 -10.48 17.69 38.32
C VAL A 124 -11.33 18.41 37.29
N ALA A 125 -11.64 19.69 37.53
CA ALA A 125 -12.32 20.53 36.57
C ALA A 125 -11.38 20.87 35.39
N HIS A 126 -11.92 20.99 34.18
CA HIS A 126 -11.18 21.51 33.05
C HIS A 126 -10.66 22.92 33.34
N ASN A 127 -9.40 23.17 33.06
CA ASN A 127 -8.79 24.48 33.33
C ASN A 127 -9.20 25.47 32.25
N ALA A 128 -9.43 26.74 32.60
CA ALA A 128 -9.89 27.79 31.71
C ALA A 128 -8.98 28.00 30.48
N GLN A 129 -7.71 27.67 30.58
CA GLN A 129 -6.76 27.71 29.44
C GLN A 129 -7.06 26.68 28.32
N TRP A 130 -7.79 25.63 28.62
CA TRP A 130 -8.18 24.57 27.69
C TRP A 130 -9.53 24.82 27.00
N LEU A 131 -10.26 25.85 27.43
CA LEU A 131 -11.60 26.19 26.93
C LEU A 131 -11.66 26.57 25.45
N GLY A 132 -10.52 26.90 24.83
CA GLY A 132 -10.42 27.17 23.38
C GLY A 132 -10.56 25.93 22.51
N THR A 133 -10.24 24.72 23.02
CA THR A 133 -10.14 23.50 22.25
C THR A 133 -11.02 22.35 22.73
N THR A 134 -11.58 22.43 23.95
CA THR A 134 -12.39 21.36 24.58
C THR A 134 -13.67 21.88 25.21
N ARG A 135 -14.66 21.01 25.38
CA ARG A 135 -15.92 21.30 26.10
C ARG A 135 -15.67 21.38 27.59
N ALA A 136 -15.30 22.53 28.07
CA ALA A 136 -15.27 22.75 29.53
C ALA A 136 -16.61 23.15 30.10
N ILE A 137 -17.58 23.55 29.29
CA ILE A 137 -18.93 23.97 29.65
C ILE A 137 -19.90 23.42 28.63
N ASP A 138 -21.03 22.87 29.04
CA ASP A 138 -22.08 22.51 28.08
C ASP A 138 -22.68 23.78 27.48
N ARG A 139 -22.28 24.09 26.28
CA ARG A 139 -22.66 25.29 25.54
C ARG A 139 -24.15 25.38 25.24
N SER A 140 -24.86 24.25 25.28
CA SER A 140 -26.29 24.22 25.03
C SER A 140 -27.09 24.83 26.20
N MET A 141 -26.48 24.87 27.37
CA MET A 141 -27.09 25.45 28.61
C MET A 141 -26.86 26.96 28.74
N LEU A 142 -25.97 27.54 27.91
CA LEU A 142 -25.68 28.99 27.96
C LEU A 142 -26.70 29.80 27.16
N ALA A 143 -26.99 31.00 27.62
CA ALA A 143 -27.77 31.95 26.82
C ALA A 143 -27.06 32.25 25.48
N PRO A 144 -27.77 32.57 24.36
CA PRO A 144 -27.18 32.73 23.06
C PRO A 144 -25.98 33.66 23.00
N TRP A 145 -25.97 34.76 23.73
CA TRP A 145 -24.86 35.70 23.78
C TRP A 145 -23.65 35.16 24.58
N GLU A 146 -23.87 34.31 25.57
CA GLU A 146 -22.84 33.60 26.34
C GLU A 146 -22.21 32.51 25.53
N GLN A 147 -22.96 31.84 24.68
CA GLN A 147 -22.44 30.90 23.71
C GLN A 147 -21.47 31.54 22.73
N VAL A 148 -21.78 32.76 22.28
CA VAL A 148 -20.87 33.55 21.41
C VAL A 148 -19.58 33.92 22.20
N ARG A 149 -19.68 34.42 23.42
CA ARG A 149 -18.52 34.73 24.28
C ARG A 149 -17.67 33.49 24.56
N SER A 150 -18.28 32.36 24.79
CA SER A 150 -17.59 31.08 24.98
C SER A 150 -16.81 30.65 23.72
N ARG A 151 -17.35 30.93 22.54
CA ARG A 151 -16.65 30.61 21.26
C ARG A 151 -15.42 31.48 21.02
N ILE A 152 -15.40 32.71 21.50
CA ILE A 152 -14.27 33.65 21.40
C ILE A 152 -13.33 33.59 22.61
N GLY A 153 -13.51 32.62 23.54
CA GLY A 153 -12.64 32.42 24.68
C GLY A 153 -12.82 33.42 25.84
N ILE A 154 -13.88 34.24 25.82
CA ILE A 154 -14.22 35.17 26.91
C ILE A 154 -15.39 34.59 27.69
N LEU A 155 -15.11 33.92 28.80
CA LEU A 155 -16.16 33.40 29.70
C LEU A 155 -16.62 34.45 30.68
N PRO A 156 -17.95 34.58 30.89
CA PRO A 156 -18.48 35.40 31.97
C PRO A 156 -18.14 34.74 33.32
N PRO A 157 -17.92 35.50 34.39
CA PRO A 157 -17.86 34.94 35.72
C PRO A 157 -19.21 34.29 36.04
N LEU A 158 -19.19 32.99 36.35
CA LEU A 158 -20.37 32.23 36.71
C LEU A 158 -20.76 32.58 38.17
N PRO A 159 -22.07 32.70 38.47
CA PRO A 159 -22.50 32.88 39.85
C PRO A 159 -22.13 31.64 40.66
N PRO A 160 -21.66 31.79 41.91
CA PRO A 160 -21.14 30.67 42.73
C PRO A 160 -22.10 29.49 42.92
N SER A 161 -23.40 29.71 42.79
CA SER A 161 -24.44 28.66 42.98
C SER A 161 -24.78 27.88 41.69
N ALA A 162 -24.39 28.37 40.53
CA ALA A 162 -24.70 27.71 39.25
C ALA A 162 -23.47 27.02 38.62
N SER A 163 -22.28 27.22 39.16
CA SER A 163 -21.02 26.86 38.54
C SER A 163 -20.68 25.37 38.63
N ASP A 164 -21.16 24.64 39.61
CA ASP A 164 -20.64 23.29 39.88
C ASP A 164 -21.18 22.19 38.94
N TRP A 165 -22.34 22.38 38.36
CA TRP A 165 -22.95 21.43 37.43
C TRP A 165 -22.73 21.80 35.94
N LEU A 166 -22.20 23.00 35.66
CA LEU A 166 -21.86 23.46 34.33
C LEU A 166 -20.38 23.22 33.97
N ILE A 167 -19.56 22.88 34.96
CA ILE A 167 -18.12 22.68 34.78
C ILE A 167 -17.88 21.22 34.41
N ASP A 168 -17.42 21.00 33.19
CA ASP A 168 -16.96 19.71 32.71
C ASP A 168 -15.71 19.25 33.47
N ARG A 169 -15.67 17.96 33.86
CA ARG A 169 -14.64 17.38 34.73
C ARG A 169 -14.02 16.17 34.01
N TYR A 170 -12.84 15.77 34.45
CA TYR A 170 -12.16 14.57 33.92
C TYR A 170 -11.36 13.89 35.03
N LEU A 171 -11.06 12.60 34.83
CA LEU A 171 -10.16 11.86 35.70
C LEU A 171 -8.72 12.15 35.32
N ARG A 172 -7.94 12.75 36.22
CA ARG A 172 -6.51 13.05 36.05
C ARG A 172 -5.65 12.06 36.82
N ILE A 173 -4.69 11.46 36.16
CA ILE A 173 -3.70 10.54 36.71
C ILE A 173 -2.31 11.13 36.49
N GLU A 174 -1.52 11.23 37.56
CA GLU A 174 -0.13 11.71 37.52
C GLU A 174 0.83 10.59 37.91
N LEU A 175 1.90 10.43 37.14
CA LEU A 175 3.00 9.51 37.47
C LEU A 175 4.26 10.28 37.88
N ASP A 176 4.91 9.74 38.90
CA ASP A 176 6.26 10.05 39.33
C ASP A 176 6.85 8.71 39.82
N GLY A 177 7.28 7.89 38.85
CA GLY A 177 7.63 6.47 39.04
C GLY A 177 6.41 5.53 39.09
N GLY A 178 6.62 4.23 38.92
CA GLY A 178 5.59 3.20 38.98
C GLY A 178 4.55 3.22 37.85
N ALA A 179 3.35 2.68 38.15
CA ALA A 179 2.22 2.63 37.23
C ALA A 179 0.90 2.88 37.98
N VAL A 180 -0.14 3.28 37.22
CA VAL A 180 -1.50 3.36 37.74
C VAL A 180 -2.43 2.57 36.81
N VAL A 181 -3.17 1.66 37.38
CA VAL A 181 -4.27 0.93 36.76
C VAL A 181 -5.53 1.14 37.56
N MET A 182 -6.51 1.75 36.92
CA MET A 182 -7.86 1.99 37.48
C MET A 182 -8.83 1.02 36.84
N GLN A 183 -9.76 0.46 37.62
CA GLN A 183 -10.81 -0.42 37.11
C GLN A 183 -12.17 0.09 37.58
N GLY A 184 -13.05 0.31 36.63
CA GLY A 184 -14.43 0.70 36.86
C GLY A 184 -15.32 -0.43 37.41
N PRO A 185 -16.57 -0.12 37.76
CA PRO A 185 -17.55 -1.10 38.18
C PRO A 185 -17.78 -2.21 37.18
N THR A 186 -18.14 -3.40 37.63
CA THR A 186 -18.49 -4.53 36.76
C THR A 186 -19.81 -4.26 36.06
N ILE A 187 -19.78 -4.40 34.73
CA ILE A 187 -20.91 -4.27 33.80
C ILE A 187 -21.36 -5.68 33.40
N PRO A 188 -22.67 -5.96 33.32
CA PRO A 188 -23.17 -7.24 32.83
C PRO A 188 -22.71 -7.54 31.41
N PHE A 189 -22.41 -8.80 31.14
CA PHE A 189 -22.01 -9.28 29.83
C PHE A 189 -23.09 -10.22 29.24
N ASP A 190 -23.41 -10.01 27.94
CA ASP A 190 -24.28 -10.88 27.15
C ASP A 190 -23.53 -11.34 25.89
N PRO A 191 -23.33 -12.66 25.69
CA PRO A 191 -22.56 -13.19 24.56
C PRO A 191 -23.18 -12.92 23.18
N ASN A 192 -24.46 -12.55 23.11
CA ASN A 192 -25.14 -12.20 21.87
C ASN A 192 -24.73 -10.84 21.30
N PHE A 193 -23.96 -10.07 22.05
CA PHE A 193 -23.53 -8.74 21.65
C PHE A 193 -22.01 -8.63 21.57
N ARG A 194 -21.57 -7.60 20.89
CA ARG A 194 -20.20 -7.09 20.92
C ARG A 194 -20.17 -5.78 21.69
N TYR A 195 -19.04 -5.48 22.26
CA TYR A 195 -18.86 -4.30 23.10
C TYR A 195 -17.69 -3.47 22.62
N GLN A 196 -17.80 -2.17 22.78
CA GLN A 196 -16.76 -1.23 22.43
C GLN A 196 -16.67 -0.14 23.47
N LEU A 197 -15.47 0.15 23.94
CA LEU A 197 -15.18 1.32 24.75
C LEU A 197 -14.78 2.48 23.84
N THR A 198 -15.43 3.61 24.03
CA THR A 198 -15.06 4.88 23.41
C THR A 198 -14.93 5.96 24.47
N GLY A 199 -14.16 7.03 24.19
CA GLY A 199 -14.00 8.14 25.11
C GLY A 199 -12.96 9.13 24.61
N ARG A 200 -12.48 9.97 25.53
CA ARG A 200 -11.42 10.94 25.28
C ARG A 200 -10.23 10.70 26.21
N LEU A 201 -9.04 10.93 25.69
CA LEU A 201 -7.78 10.83 26.43
C LEU A 201 -6.89 12.01 26.04
N PHE A 202 -6.22 12.62 27.00
CA PHE A 202 -5.07 13.48 26.72
C PHE A 202 -3.84 13.04 27.50
N THR A 203 -2.66 13.44 27.03
CA THR A 203 -1.39 13.17 27.71
C THR A 203 -0.56 14.44 27.81
N GLN A 204 0.23 14.55 28.88
CA GLN A 204 1.13 15.67 29.09
C GLN A 204 2.45 15.16 29.67
N GLY A 205 3.51 15.34 28.88
CA GLY A 205 4.88 15.04 29.29
C GLY A 205 5.15 13.58 29.60
N LEU A 206 4.45 12.63 28.96
CA LEU A 206 4.67 11.21 29.18
C LEU A 206 6.06 10.81 28.65
N GLN A 207 6.95 10.41 29.56
CA GLN A 207 8.28 9.92 29.23
C GLN A 207 8.42 8.45 29.60
N HIS A 208 8.76 7.61 28.62
CA HIS A 208 8.94 6.16 28.77
C HIS A 208 7.70 5.40 29.27
N ASN A 209 6.55 6.03 29.24
CA ASN A 209 5.25 5.47 29.59
C ASN A 209 4.20 5.76 28.50
N HIS A 210 3.07 5.10 28.62
CA HIS A 210 1.93 5.30 27.74
C HIS A 210 0.61 5.17 28.51
N ALA A 211 -0.41 5.88 28.00
CA ALA A 211 -1.76 5.85 28.51
C ALA A 211 -2.71 5.19 27.49
N TYR A 212 -3.63 4.36 27.94
CA TYR A 212 -4.65 3.71 27.12
C TYR A 212 -5.85 3.26 27.95
N GLY A 213 -6.98 3.10 27.27
CA GLY A 213 -8.18 2.47 27.83
C GLY A 213 -8.26 1.00 27.45
N GLU A 214 -8.87 0.19 28.29
CA GLU A 214 -9.02 -1.25 28.07
C GLU A 214 -10.42 -1.69 28.53
N LEU A 215 -11.07 -2.53 27.74
CA LEU A 215 -12.30 -3.24 28.14
C LEU A 215 -11.92 -4.67 28.50
N VAL A 216 -12.06 -5.05 29.76
CA VAL A 216 -11.69 -6.38 30.27
C VAL A 216 -12.93 -7.23 30.49
N PHE A 217 -12.83 -8.53 30.19
CA PHE A 217 -13.88 -9.52 30.34
C PHE A 217 -13.54 -10.45 31.50
N LEU A 218 -14.52 -10.65 32.37
CA LEU A 218 -14.35 -11.30 33.66
C LEU A 218 -15.11 -12.64 33.71
N ASN A 219 -14.47 -13.67 34.24
CA ASN A 219 -15.15 -14.93 34.58
C ASN A 219 -15.96 -14.82 35.89
N ALA A 220 -16.62 -15.90 36.28
CA ALA A 220 -17.40 -15.96 37.53
C ALA A 220 -16.57 -15.72 38.81
N ALA A 221 -15.25 -15.94 38.76
CA ALA A 221 -14.33 -15.65 39.85
C ALA A 221 -13.84 -14.19 39.88
N GLY A 222 -14.24 -13.37 38.89
CA GLY A 222 -13.77 -11.98 38.72
C GLY A 222 -12.40 -11.87 38.12
N GLU A 223 -11.85 -12.95 37.55
CA GLU A 223 -10.56 -12.94 36.88
C GLU A 223 -10.70 -12.52 35.41
N VAL A 224 -9.70 -11.79 34.90
CA VAL A 224 -9.68 -11.35 33.49
C VAL A 224 -9.32 -12.52 32.59
N ILE A 225 -10.22 -12.88 31.70
CA ILE A 225 -10.04 -13.94 30.71
C ILE A 225 -9.73 -13.40 29.31
N HIS A 226 -10.12 -12.15 29.03
CA HIS A 226 -9.87 -11.48 27.76
C HIS A 226 -9.85 -9.96 27.95
N SER A 227 -9.17 -9.24 27.06
CA SER A 227 -9.19 -7.78 27.07
C SER A 227 -9.02 -7.19 25.66
N GLU A 228 -9.70 -6.07 25.42
CA GLU A 228 -9.55 -5.25 24.21
C GLU A 228 -8.98 -3.90 24.59
N ARG A 229 -7.89 -3.49 23.93
CA ARG A 229 -7.16 -2.26 24.24
C ARG A 229 -7.38 -1.21 23.16
N SER A 230 -7.40 0.06 23.59
CA SER A 230 -7.27 1.18 22.67
C SER A 230 -5.82 1.33 22.17
N GLU A 231 -5.63 2.22 21.21
CA GLU A 231 -4.29 2.73 20.90
C GLU A 231 -3.63 3.29 22.17
N ALA A 232 -2.32 3.10 22.28
CA ALA A 232 -1.52 3.58 23.40
C ALA A 232 -0.84 4.90 23.03
N PHE A 233 -1.06 5.94 23.84
CA PHE A 233 -0.55 7.28 23.60
C PHE A 233 0.60 7.61 24.55
N SER A 234 1.63 8.30 24.02
CA SER A 234 2.82 8.75 24.73
C SER A 234 3.14 10.22 24.41
N GLY A 235 4.08 10.81 25.13
CA GLY A 235 4.48 12.21 24.92
C GLY A 235 3.46 13.21 25.42
N THR A 236 3.20 14.27 24.66
CA THR A 236 2.21 15.30 24.96
C THR A 236 1.22 15.39 23.82
N SER A 237 -0.07 15.26 24.11
CA SER A 237 -1.16 15.39 23.15
C SER A 237 -2.28 16.26 23.71
N GLY A 238 -3.07 16.88 22.86
CA GLY A 238 -4.39 17.40 23.22
C GLY A 238 -5.38 16.25 23.46
N TRP A 239 -6.67 16.55 23.62
CA TRP A 239 -7.71 15.56 23.73
C TRP A 239 -7.83 14.75 22.43
N LEU A 240 -7.54 13.46 22.51
CA LEU A 240 -7.62 12.48 21.44
C LEU A 240 -8.80 11.54 21.67
N LYS A 241 -9.29 10.94 20.60
CA LYS A 241 -10.34 9.94 20.68
C LYS A 241 -9.74 8.62 21.17
N LEU A 242 -10.22 8.13 22.32
CA LEU A 242 -9.97 6.78 22.80
C LEU A 242 -11.02 5.86 22.19
N LYS A 243 -10.61 4.75 21.60
CA LYS A 243 -11.50 3.75 21.01
C LYS A 243 -10.82 2.37 21.05
N THR A 244 -11.52 1.36 21.60
CA THR A 244 -11.09 -0.05 21.46
C THR A 244 -11.60 -0.63 20.15
N GLU A 245 -11.03 -1.74 19.73
CA GLU A 245 -11.67 -2.55 18.70
C GLU A 245 -12.99 -3.15 19.25
N MET A 246 -13.83 -3.64 18.33
CA MET A 246 -15.07 -4.29 18.71
C MET A 246 -14.73 -5.67 19.30
N SER A 247 -15.16 -5.94 20.52
CA SER A 247 -14.79 -7.17 21.22
C SER A 247 -15.23 -8.45 20.50
N ALA A 248 -14.40 -9.48 20.55
CA ALA A 248 -14.90 -10.85 20.44
C ALA A 248 -15.86 -11.15 21.61
N SER A 249 -16.62 -12.26 21.53
CA SER A 249 -17.42 -12.76 22.67
C SER A 249 -16.63 -13.88 23.35
N PRO A 250 -15.82 -13.59 24.39
CA PRO A 250 -14.96 -14.59 25.00
C PRO A 250 -15.80 -15.62 25.77
N THR A 251 -15.52 -16.89 25.51
CA THR A 251 -16.20 -18.02 26.18
C THR A 251 -15.90 -17.97 27.70
N GLY A 252 -16.91 -18.09 28.51
CA GLY A 252 -16.77 -18.08 29.99
C GLY A 252 -16.82 -16.71 30.65
N ALA A 253 -16.98 -15.63 29.86
CA ALA A 253 -17.22 -14.30 30.43
C ALA A 253 -18.62 -14.19 31.00
N VAL A 254 -18.73 -13.60 32.19
CA VAL A 254 -20.00 -13.30 32.88
C VAL A 254 -20.15 -11.79 33.19
N GLY A 255 -19.06 -11.04 33.09
CA GLY A 255 -19.03 -9.62 33.29
C GLY A 255 -17.92 -8.95 32.56
N MET A 256 -17.92 -7.63 32.50
CA MET A 256 -16.84 -6.81 31.90
C MET A 256 -16.61 -5.57 32.74
N ALA A 257 -15.45 -4.93 32.62
CA ALA A 257 -15.13 -3.67 33.25
C ALA A 257 -14.23 -2.80 32.41
N VAL A 258 -14.29 -1.49 32.57
CA VAL A 258 -13.37 -0.54 31.96
C VAL A 258 -12.10 -0.47 32.80
N ARG A 259 -10.93 -0.55 32.17
CA ARG A 259 -9.64 -0.24 32.79
C ARG A 259 -9.01 0.95 32.12
N LEU A 260 -8.44 1.82 32.97
CA LEU A 260 -7.61 2.96 32.51
C LEU A 260 -6.20 2.72 32.99
N ASN A 261 -5.29 2.75 32.04
CA ASN A 261 -3.91 2.35 32.27
C ASN A 261 -2.97 3.52 31.96
N LEU A 262 -2.08 3.80 32.90
CA LEU A 262 -0.91 4.65 32.69
C LEU A 262 0.29 3.86 33.19
N THR A 263 1.04 3.26 32.21
CA THR A 263 2.04 2.21 32.50
C THR A 263 3.33 2.45 31.73
N PRO A 264 4.47 1.93 32.22
CA PRO A 264 5.74 1.99 31.48
C PRO A 264 5.64 1.27 30.13
N GLN A 265 6.34 1.79 29.11
CA GLN A 265 6.47 1.11 27.82
C GLN A 265 7.28 -0.19 27.95
N LYS A 266 8.34 -0.16 28.78
CA LYS A 266 9.12 -1.34 29.13
C LYS A 266 9.46 -1.29 30.61
N TRP A 267 9.22 -2.37 31.33
CA TRP A 267 9.67 -2.49 32.72
C TRP A 267 11.20 -2.65 32.72
N GLY A 268 11.91 -1.67 33.28
CA GLY A 268 13.37 -1.67 33.37
C GLY A 268 13.88 -0.72 34.46
N LYS A 269 15.11 -0.96 34.95
CA LYS A 269 15.61 -0.35 36.20
C LYS A 269 16.06 1.11 36.08
N ASP A 270 16.24 1.65 34.87
CA ASP A 270 17.04 2.88 34.68
C ASP A 270 16.32 3.98 33.87
N ARG A 271 14.98 4.04 33.91
CA ARG A 271 14.25 5.09 33.18
C ARG A 271 13.31 5.83 34.11
N ASP A 272 13.45 7.14 34.09
CA ASP A 272 12.53 8.05 34.77
C ASP A 272 11.16 8.01 34.11
N ILE A 273 10.15 7.65 34.86
CA ILE A 273 8.76 7.53 34.41
C ILE A 273 8.00 8.70 34.98
N TYR A 274 7.62 9.61 34.11
CA TYR A 274 6.96 10.84 34.50
C TYR A 274 5.82 11.20 33.54
N GLY A 275 4.83 11.91 34.02
CA GLY A 275 3.83 12.59 33.20
C GLY A 275 2.40 12.43 33.68
N VAL A 276 1.47 12.99 32.91
CA VAL A 276 0.05 13.10 33.26
C VAL A 276 -0.79 12.53 32.13
N ALA A 277 -1.86 11.79 32.48
CA ALA A 277 -2.93 11.44 31.57
C ALA A 277 -4.28 11.87 32.09
N GLY A 278 -5.17 12.31 31.22
CA GLY A 278 -6.55 12.61 31.55
C GLY A 278 -7.51 11.77 30.75
N PHE A 279 -8.58 11.27 31.36
CA PHE A 279 -9.62 10.44 30.76
C PHE A 279 -10.99 11.06 30.99
N ASP A 280 -11.84 11.01 29.95
CA ASP A 280 -13.16 11.59 30.02
C ASP A 280 -14.13 11.01 28.98
N ASP A 281 -15.43 11.25 29.14
CA ASP A 281 -16.51 10.84 28.25
C ASP A 281 -16.44 9.35 27.86
N LEU A 282 -16.10 8.48 28.80
CA LEU A 282 -15.99 7.05 28.54
C LEU A 282 -17.38 6.42 28.40
N VAL A 283 -17.60 5.72 27.31
CA VAL A 283 -18.87 5.05 27.01
C VAL A 283 -18.61 3.61 26.60
N VAL A 284 -19.23 2.66 27.27
CA VAL A 284 -19.28 1.26 26.81
C VAL A 284 -20.57 1.05 26.06
N MET A 285 -20.42 0.76 24.76
CA MET A 285 -21.54 0.52 23.85
C MET A 285 -21.74 -0.98 23.63
N GLN A 286 -22.99 -1.40 23.62
CA GLN A 286 -23.45 -2.74 23.26
C GLN A 286 -23.96 -2.70 21.82
N VAL A 287 -23.47 -3.60 20.96
CA VAL A 287 -23.82 -3.68 19.55
C VAL A 287 -24.25 -5.11 19.23
N PRO A 288 -25.38 -5.35 18.56
CA PRO A 288 -25.75 -6.68 18.10
C PRO A 288 -24.60 -7.36 17.35
N ARG A 289 -24.44 -8.64 17.57
CA ARG A 289 -23.40 -9.42 16.88
C ARG A 289 -23.85 -9.66 15.46
N VAL A 290 -23.27 -8.90 14.53
CA VAL A 290 -23.55 -9.01 13.10
C VAL A 290 -22.44 -9.80 12.42
N ARG A 291 -22.82 -10.74 11.58
CA ARG A 291 -21.94 -11.51 10.72
C ARG A 291 -22.42 -11.37 9.27
N ILE A 292 -21.49 -11.07 8.38
CA ILE A 292 -21.75 -11.11 6.95
C ILE A 292 -20.92 -12.24 6.36
N GLU A 293 -21.59 -13.14 5.68
CA GLU A 293 -20.97 -14.29 5.04
C GLU A 293 -21.33 -14.34 3.56
N THR A 294 -20.43 -14.87 2.78
CA THR A 294 -20.63 -15.22 1.39
C THR A 294 -20.75 -16.74 1.27
N ASP A 295 -21.46 -17.24 0.28
CA ASP A 295 -21.54 -18.68 -0.01
C ASP A 295 -20.17 -19.29 -0.38
N ASN A 296 -19.25 -18.48 -0.91
CA ASN A 296 -17.85 -18.81 -1.05
C ASN A 296 -17.04 -18.13 0.07
N ARG A 297 -16.40 -18.92 0.93
CA ARG A 297 -15.64 -18.40 2.07
C ARG A 297 -14.51 -17.45 1.68
N LEU A 298 -13.82 -17.72 0.58
CA LEU A 298 -12.74 -16.88 0.05
C LEU A 298 -13.25 -15.64 -0.71
N ALA A 299 -14.59 -15.55 -0.89
CA ALA A 299 -15.27 -14.46 -1.58
C ALA A 299 -14.68 -14.14 -2.97
N THR A 300 -14.21 -15.15 -3.69
CA THR A 300 -13.72 -15.06 -5.07
C THR A 300 -14.67 -15.80 -6.00
N TYR A 301 -15.10 -15.15 -7.07
CA TYR A 301 -16.13 -15.66 -7.97
C TYR A 301 -15.68 -15.60 -9.43
N ARG A 302 -16.28 -16.41 -10.30
CA ARG A 302 -16.17 -16.29 -11.75
C ARG A 302 -17.24 -15.32 -12.27
N PRO A 303 -17.08 -14.73 -13.47
CA PRO A 303 -18.04 -13.74 -14.01
C PRO A 303 -19.49 -14.26 -14.11
N ASP A 304 -19.66 -15.54 -14.37
CA ASP A 304 -20.98 -16.16 -14.50
C ASP A 304 -21.63 -16.56 -13.17
N SER A 305 -20.93 -16.36 -12.07
CA SER A 305 -21.42 -16.68 -10.73
C SER A 305 -22.41 -15.64 -10.25
N GLN A 306 -23.37 -16.09 -9.44
CA GLN A 306 -24.29 -15.21 -8.71
C GLN A 306 -24.01 -15.34 -7.21
N PRO A 307 -23.12 -14.50 -6.64
CA PRO A 307 -22.76 -14.59 -5.24
C PRO A 307 -23.97 -14.45 -4.32
N VAL A 308 -24.00 -15.21 -3.25
CA VAL A 308 -25.03 -15.12 -2.22
C VAL A 308 -24.43 -14.51 -0.96
N ILE A 309 -24.99 -13.38 -0.52
CA ILE A 309 -24.60 -12.70 0.71
C ILE A 309 -25.62 -13.01 1.79
N ARG A 310 -25.14 -13.42 2.96
CA ARG A 310 -25.95 -13.66 4.15
C ARG A 310 -25.54 -12.69 5.23
N MET A 311 -26.51 -12.03 5.84
CA MET A 311 -26.33 -11.22 7.03
C MET A 311 -27.07 -11.88 8.18
N SER A 312 -26.35 -12.27 9.21
CA SER A 312 -26.92 -12.81 10.43
C SER A 312 -26.69 -11.85 11.60
N VAL A 313 -27.70 -11.72 12.43
CA VAL A 313 -27.70 -10.77 13.55
C VAL A 313 -28.21 -11.46 14.79
N MET A 314 -27.37 -11.54 15.81
CA MET A 314 -27.74 -12.00 17.17
C MET A 314 -28.12 -10.80 18.04
N GLY A 315 -29.04 -11.00 18.98
CA GLY A 315 -29.47 -9.96 19.92
C GLY A 315 -30.59 -9.06 19.38
N LEU A 316 -31.16 -9.32 18.22
CA LEU A 316 -32.40 -8.67 17.78
C LEU A 316 -33.60 -9.33 18.47
N LYS A 317 -34.40 -8.52 19.13
CA LYS A 317 -35.58 -8.99 19.87
C LYS A 317 -36.86 -8.99 19.03
N ASP A 318 -36.85 -8.27 17.92
CA ASP A 318 -38.00 -8.19 17.01
C ASP A 318 -37.56 -8.11 15.53
N THR A 319 -38.51 -8.36 14.62
CA THR A 319 -38.30 -8.35 13.17
C THR A 319 -38.60 -6.98 12.53
N SER A 320 -38.77 -5.92 13.32
CA SER A 320 -39.01 -4.57 12.80
C SER A 320 -37.83 -3.97 12.05
N ASN A 321 -36.64 -4.56 12.23
CA ASN A 321 -35.44 -4.18 11.52
C ASN A 321 -35.42 -4.77 10.11
N THR A 322 -34.90 -4.01 9.16
CA THR A 322 -34.66 -4.41 7.79
C THR A 322 -33.16 -4.43 7.50
N ALA A 323 -32.69 -5.44 6.80
CA ALA A 323 -31.31 -5.51 6.30
C ALA A 323 -31.21 -4.72 4.99
N ARG A 324 -30.33 -3.73 4.95
CA ARG A 324 -29.97 -3.02 3.69
C ARG A 324 -28.64 -3.52 3.21
N PHE A 325 -28.59 -3.96 1.97
CA PHE A 325 -27.36 -4.32 1.28
C PHE A 325 -27.09 -3.32 0.15
N VAL A 326 -25.84 -2.93 -0.01
CA VAL A 326 -25.37 -2.06 -1.07
C VAL A 326 -24.06 -2.62 -1.62
N VAL A 327 -24.02 -2.84 -2.94
CA VAL A 327 -22.79 -3.25 -3.66
C VAL A 327 -22.14 -2.02 -4.25
N LEU A 328 -20.89 -1.82 -3.94
CA LEU A 328 -20.07 -0.73 -4.47
C LEU A 328 -18.94 -1.29 -5.32
N ASP A 329 -18.65 -0.64 -6.43
CA ASP A 329 -17.46 -0.92 -7.25
C ASP A 329 -16.17 -0.37 -6.64
N THR A 330 -15.07 -0.50 -7.38
CA THR A 330 -13.75 0.02 -7.00
C THR A 330 -13.74 1.54 -6.80
N ASP A 331 -14.60 2.28 -7.49
CA ASP A 331 -14.69 3.75 -7.42
C ASP A 331 -15.66 4.22 -6.32
N GLY A 332 -16.27 3.26 -5.61
CA GLY A 332 -17.27 3.54 -4.59
C GLY A 332 -18.66 3.88 -5.14
N ARG A 333 -18.88 3.64 -6.45
CA ARG A 333 -20.18 3.83 -7.07
C ARG A 333 -21.10 2.67 -6.72
N GLU A 334 -22.36 2.98 -6.44
CA GLU A 334 -23.38 1.99 -6.16
C GLU A 334 -23.78 1.24 -7.44
N ILE A 335 -23.58 -0.08 -7.42
CA ILE A 335 -23.94 -0.98 -8.52
C ILE A 335 -25.32 -1.60 -8.31
N ALA A 336 -25.61 -1.97 -7.07
CA ALA A 336 -26.89 -2.59 -6.72
C ALA A 336 -27.23 -2.33 -5.25
N ARG A 337 -28.52 -2.30 -4.95
CA ARG A 337 -29.06 -2.14 -3.58
C ARG A 337 -30.25 -3.05 -3.39
N GLN A 338 -30.38 -3.60 -2.17
CA GLN A 338 -31.55 -4.39 -1.78
C GLN A 338 -31.83 -4.21 -0.30
N ASP A 339 -33.10 -3.98 0.05
CA ASP A 339 -33.62 -3.99 1.40
C ASP A 339 -34.43 -5.27 1.61
N LEU A 340 -34.12 -6.02 2.67
CA LEU A 340 -34.72 -7.33 2.94
C LEU A 340 -35.16 -7.45 4.41
N PRO A 341 -36.35 -8.03 4.69
CA PRO A 341 -36.76 -8.33 6.05
C PRO A 341 -35.92 -9.48 6.61
N PHE A 342 -35.70 -9.47 7.92
CA PHE A 342 -35.09 -10.58 8.61
C PHE A 342 -36.08 -11.73 8.81
N ARG A 343 -35.53 -12.96 8.75
CA ARG A 343 -36.24 -14.20 9.18
C ARG A 343 -35.55 -14.67 10.45
N LEU A 344 -36.31 -15.02 11.47
CA LEU A 344 -35.79 -15.59 12.70
C LEU A 344 -35.53 -17.08 12.47
N ALA A 345 -34.34 -17.53 12.80
CA ALA A 345 -33.93 -18.93 12.78
C ALA A 345 -33.44 -19.34 14.16
N GLU A 346 -33.81 -20.53 14.61
CA GLU A 346 -33.27 -21.13 15.83
C GLU A 346 -31.95 -21.82 15.49
N VAL A 347 -30.88 -21.41 16.16
CA VAL A 347 -29.56 -22.04 16.02
C VAL A 347 -29.31 -22.89 17.27
N ASN A 348 -29.26 -24.20 17.05
CA ASN A 348 -28.81 -25.13 18.09
C ASN A 348 -27.28 -25.03 18.20
N THR A 349 -26.75 -24.33 19.18
CA THR A 349 -25.33 -24.34 19.49
C THR A 349 -24.94 -25.68 20.11
N VAL A 350 -24.47 -26.58 19.26
CA VAL A 350 -23.75 -27.80 19.72
C VAL A 350 -22.35 -27.31 20.12
N GLY A 351 -22.11 -27.18 21.42
CA GLY A 351 -20.79 -26.86 21.97
C GLY A 351 -19.71 -27.82 21.43
N PRO A 352 -18.45 -27.40 21.36
CA PRO A 352 -17.36 -28.25 20.88
C PRO A 352 -17.29 -29.49 21.80
N ARG A 353 -17.54 -30.66 21.22
CA ARG A 353 -17.32 -31.93 21.90
C ARG A 353 -15.81 -32.10 22.12
N GLU A 354 -15.37 -32.07 23.37
CA GLU A 354 -14.09 -32.64 23.74
C GLU A 354 -14.00 -34.09 23.32
N PRO A 355 -12.96 -34.54 22.64
CA PRO A 355 -12.77 -35.95 22.32
C PRO A 355 -12.47 -36.70 23.62
N SER A 356 -13.42 -37.51 24.10
CA SER A 356 -13.20 -38.42 25.20
C SER A 356 -12.17 -39.50 24.75
N VAL A 357 -10.94 -39.38 25.28
CA VAL A 357 -9.90 -40.39 25.09
C VAL A 357 -10.26 -41.64 25.85
N LYS A 358 -10.84 -42.64 25.17
CA LYS A 358 -10.87 -44.03 25.67
C LYS A 358 -9.49 -44.66 25.44
N ARG A 359 -8.73 -44.81 26.53
CA ARG A 359 -7.56 -45.70 26.55
C ARG A 359 -7.99 -47.14 26.31
N THR A 360 -7.71 -47.68 25.16
CA THR A 360 -7.66 -49.12 24.92
C THR A 360 -6.22 -49.54 24.64
N SER A 361 -5.66 -50.27 25.56
CA SER A 361 -4.39 -50.97 25.43
C SER A 361 -4.49 -52.08 24.38
N ALA A 362 -3.74 -51.98 23.29
CA ALA A 362 -3.53 -53.10 22.37
C ALA A 362 -2.04 -53.30 22.09
N LYS A 363 -1.66 -54.56 22.19
CA LYS A 363 -0.33 -55.11 22.08
C LYS A 363 0.33 -54.88 20.71
N HIS A 364 1.66 -54.71 20.75
CA HIS A 364 2.57 -54.72 19.61
C HIS A 364 2.42 -55.94 18.73
N THR A 365 2.33 -55.78 17.44
CA THR A 365 2.92 -56.61 16.42
C THR A 365 3.39 -55.77 15.24
N SER A 366 4.66 -55.94 14.92
CA SER A 366 5.35 -55.33 13.79
C SER A 366 4.89 -55.95 12.47
N ALA A 367 4.59 -55.11 11.49
CA ALA A 367 4.68 -55.43 10.06
C ALA A 367 4.68 -54.16 9.21
N ASP A 368 5.60 -54.13 8.28
CA ASP A 368 5.73 -53.20 7.19
C ASP A 368 4.41 -53.02 6.43
N SER A 369 3.96 -51.80 6.17
CA SER A 369 2.94 -51.57 5.17
C SER A 369 3.11 -50.21 4.51
N VAL A 370 3.23 -50.27 3.21
CA VAL A 370 2.98 -49.21 2.25
C VAL A 370 1.70 -48.48 2.65
N VAL A 371 1.78 -47.15 2.82
CA VAL A 371 0.63 -46.34 3.21
C VAL A 371 -0.32 -46.25 2.04
N ASP A 372 -1.49 -46.87 2.23
CA ASP A 372 -2.58 -46.94 1.26
C ASP A 372 -3.30 -45.59 1.20
N GLU A 373 -3.18 -44.91 0.07
CA GLU A 373 -3.72 -43.55 -0.18
C GLU A 373 -5.26 -43.52 -0.04
N GLU A 374 -5.93 -44.59 -0.43
CA GLU A 374 -7.39 -44.73 -0.28
C GLU A 374 -7.88 -44.74 1.17
N ARG A 375 -7.02 -45.11 2.13
CA ARG A 375 -7.38 -45.13 3.56
C ARG A 375 -7.36 -43.76 4.20
N LEU A 376 -6.52 -42.85 3.72
CA LEU A 376 -6.48 -41.45 4.20
C LEU A 376 -7.66 -40.66 3.66
N GLU A 377 -8.06 -40.84 2.42
CA GLU A 377 -9.27 -40.27 1.85
C GLU A 377 -10.55 -40.82 2.51
N ALA A 378 -10.62 -42.14 2.77
CA ALA A 378 -11.75 -42.75 3.44
C ALA A 378 -11.91 -42.31 4.91
N ALA A 379 -10.81 -42.07 5.64
CA ALA A 379 -10.86 -41.55 7.00
C ALA A 379 -11.32 -40.12 7.05
N PHE A 380 -10.94 -39.31 6.05
CA PHE A 380 -11.32 -37.89 5.95
C PHE A 380 -12.77 -37.74 5.46
N LEU A 381 -13.27 -38.63 4.63
CA LEU A 381 -14.65 -38.64 4.14
C LEU A 381 -15.64 -39.24 5.16
N ALA A 382 -15.18 -40.15 6.02
CA ALA A 382 -16.02 -40.81 7.03
C ALA A 382 -16.47 -39.87 8.18
N ASP A 383 -15.75 -38.78 8.40
CA ASP A 383 -16.11 -37.81 9.43
C ASP A 383 -17.19 -36.81 8.98
N GLN A 384 -17.50 -36.75 7.68
CA GLN A 384 -18.48 -35.81 7.10
C GLN A 384 -19.83 -36.46 6.70
N SER A 385 -19.97 -37.76 6.79
CA SER A 385 -21.20 -38.45 6.34
C SER A 385 -21.74 -39.46 7.35
N ARG A 386 -22.30 -38.99 8.47
CA ARG A 386 -23.21 -39.76 9.30
C ARG A 386 -24.55 -39.06 9.43
N PRO A 387 -25.62 -39.55 8.76
CA PRO A 387 -27.00 -39.25 9.13
C PRO A 387 -27.34 -39.99 10.42
N GLY A 388 -28.10 -39.33 11.28
CA GLY A 388 -28.53 -39.87 12.55
C GLY A 388 -29.29 -41.19 12.40
N SER A 389 -28.93 -42.15 13.22
CA SER A 389 -29.75 -43.32 13.50
C SER A 389 -29.95 -43.50 14.99
N ASP A 390 -31.19 -43.65 15.33
CA ASP A 390 -31.82 -44.00 16.58
C ASP A 390 -30.92 -44.57 17.68
N ARG A 391 -30.98 -43.98 18.86
CA ARG A 391 -30.63 -44.60 20.12
C ARG A 391 -31.78 -44.46 21.13
N SER A 392 -32.26 -45.63 21.55
CA SER A 392 -33.22 -45.85 22.58
C SER A 392 -32.81 -45.23 23.93
N ALA A 393 -33.81 -44.75 24.63
CA ALA A 393 -33.81 -44.21 25.97
C ALA A 393 -33.24 -45.21 26.99
N ALA A 394 -32.20 -44.82 27.72
CA ALA A 394 -31.94 -45.07 29.16
C ALA A 394 -30.53 -44.51 29.49
N ASP A 395 -30.48 -43.31 29.97
CA ASP A 395 -29.65 -42.80 31.09
C ASP A 395 -29.87 -41.29 31.17
N ALA A 396 -30.80 -40.92 32.07
CA ALA A 396 -31.08 -39.55 32.41
C ALA A 396 -30.01 -39.06 33.40
N THR A 397 -28.98 -38.39 32.91
CA THR A 397 -28.14 -37.51 33.69
C THR A 397 -28.42 -36.09 33.24
N GLU A 398 -28.76 -35.24 34.15
CA GLU A 398 -29.17 -33.84 33.95
C GLU A 398 -28.28 -33.10 32.95
N GLN A 399 -28.80 -32.91 31.76
CA GLN A 399 -28.24 -32.00 30.75
C GLN A 399 -28.81 -30.61 31.07
N SER A 400 -27.96 -29.67 31.38
CA SER A 400 -28.32 -28.24 31.36
C SER A 400 -29.02 -27.93 30.03
N PRO A 401 -30.16 -27.25 30.03
CA PRO A 401 -30.87 -26.93 28.80
C PRO A 401 -29.98 -26.08 27.91
N GLY A 402 -29.64 -26.57 26.74
CA GLY A 402 -28.94 -25.82 25.70
C GLY A 402 -29.72 -24.56 25.42
N THR A 403 -29.07 -23.42 25.56
CA THR A 403 -29.66 -22.13 25.25
C THR A 403 -29.92 -22.08 23.73
N VAL A 404 -31.22 -22.04 23.38
CA VAL A 404 -31.64 -21.81 22.00
C VAL A 404 -31.29 -20.36 21.66
N GLU A 405 -30.29 -20.15 20.84
CA GLU A 405 -29.95 -18.81 20.33
C GLU A 405 -30.85 -18.49 19.12
N ILE A 406 -31.49 -17.33 19.16
CA ILE A 406 -32.29 -16.82 18.03
C ILE A 406 -31.40 -15.94 17.17
N GLU A 407 -31.24 -16.31 15.93
CA GLU A 407 -30.50 -15.55 14.92
C GLU A 407 -31.47 -14.98 13.90
N ALA A 408 -31.36 -13.67 13.64
CA ALA A 408 -32.09 -13.03 12.56
C ALA A 408 -31.25 -13.10 11.27
N LEU A 409 -31.80 -13.71 10.22
CA LEU A 409 -31.11 -13.98 8.95
C LEU A 409 -31.75 -13.21 7.79
N ALA A 410 -30.93 -12.48 7.02
CA ALA A 410 -31.29 -11.92 5.72
C ALA A 410 -30.31 -12.43 4.65
N GLN A 411 -30.83 -12.85 3.50
CA GLN A 411 -30.03 -13.41 2.42
C GLN A 411 -30.36 -12.72 1.11
N TRP A 412 -29.32 -12.31 0.38
CA TRP A 412 -29.44 -11.69 -0.94
C TRP A 412 -28.58 -12.43 -1.96
N GLN A 413 -29.21 -12.82 -3.06
CA GLN A 413 -28.52 -13.31 -4.24
C GLN A 413 -28.20 -12.12 -5.12
N LEU A 414 -26.89 -11.83 -5.29
CA LEU A 414 -26.45 -10.69 -6.07
C LEU A 414 -26.76 -10.85 -7.56
N PRO A 415 -26.97 -9.75 -8.28
CA PRO A 415 -26.97 -9.79 -9.74
C PRO A 415 -25.61 -10.27 -10.25
N SER A 416 -25.55 -10.71 -11.52
CA SER A 416 -24.28 -11.01 -12.18
C SER A 416 -23.38 -9.77 -12.17
N LEU A 417 -22.18 -9.92 -11.61
CA LEU A 417 -21.18 -8.86 -11.53
C LEU A 417 -20.07 -9.14 -12.54
N GLY A 418 -19.63 -8.09 -13.23
CA GLY A 418 -18.45 -8.16 -14.08
C GLY A 418 -17.14 -8.38 -13.28
N PRO A 419 -16.03 -8.71 -13.96
CA PRO A 419 -14.71 -8.78 -13.30
C PRO A 419 -14.39 -7.50 -12.56
N GLY A 420 -13.94 -7.62 -11.30
CA GLY A 420 -13.61 -6.47 -10.47
C GLY A 420 -13.65 -6.75 -8.98
N PHE A 421 -13.26 -5.76 -8.21
CA PHE A 421 -13.30 -5.76 -6.75
C PHE A 421 -14.54 -5.01 -6.28
N TYR A 422 -15.27 -5.59 -5.34
CA TYR A 422 -16.52 -5.03 -4.84
C TYR A 422 -16.54 -4.99 -3.32
N THR A 423 -17.09 -3.89 -2.80
CA THR A 423 -17.38 -3.74 -1.38
C THR A 423 -18.88 -3.90 -1.15
N ILE A 424 -19.24 -4.80 -0.27
CA ILE A 424 -20.64 -5.02 0.15
C ILE A 424 -20.83 -4.31 1.49
N ARG A 425 -21.67 -3.31 1.49
CA ARG A 425 -22.13 -2.64 2.71
C ARG A 425 -23.44 -3.27 3.13
N ALA A 426 -23.50 -3.73 4.36
CA ALA A 426 -24.75 -4.18 4.96
C ALA A 426 -25.08 -3.35 6.18
N GLY A 427 -26.34 -3.03 6.37
CA GLY A 427 -26.79 -2.18 7.46
C GLY A 427 -28.13 -2.62 8.05
N LEU A 428 -28.32 -2.31 9.35
CA LEU A 428 -29.58 -2.44 10.01
C LEU A 428 -30.37 -1.14 9.92
N ILE A 429 -31.61 -1.25 9.43
CA ILE A 429 -32.54 -0.15 9.35
C ILE A 429 -33.68 -0.37 10.32
N GLU A 430 -33.92 0.59 11.21
CA GLU A 430 -35.07 0.66 12.10
C GLU A 430 -35.83 1.97 11.83
N ASN A 431 -37.14 1.90 11.60
CA ASN A 431 -37.97 3.08 11.32
C ASN A 431 -37.44 3.98 10.19
N GLY A 432 -36.91 3.36 9.12
CA GLY A 432 -36.35 4.05 7.96
C GLY A 432 -34.97 4.66 8.15
N ARG A 433 -34.36 4.56 9.33
CA ARG A 433 -33.02 5.05 9.63
C ARG A 433 -32.04 3.91 9.81
N GLN A 434 -30.87 4.02 9.13
CA GLN A 434 -29.78 3.08 9.34
C GLN A 434 -29.03 3.45 10.61
N TRP A 435 -28.94 2.51 11.55
CA TRP A 435 -28.25 2.73 12.82
C TRP A 435 -27.00 1.85 12.99
N LEU A 436 -26.85 0.78 12.21
CA LEU A 436 -25.67 -0.06 12.18
C LEU A 436 -25.24 -0.29 10.74
N ARG A 437 -23.94 -0.23 10.52
CA ARG A 437 -23.32 -0.51 9.21
C ARG A 437 -22.11 -1.42 9.40
N THR A 438 -21.97 -2.37 8.50
CA THR A 438 -20.82 -3.26 8.42
C THR A 438 -20.47 -3.49 6.95
N GLU A 439 -19.22 -3.86 6.67
CA GLU A 439 -18.72 -4.03 5.30
C GLU A 439 -18.01 -5.35 5.16
N THR A 440 -18.15 -5.96 3.99
CA THR A 440 -17.34 -7.08 3.54
C THR A 440 -16.92 -6.87 2.08
N THR A 441 -16.03 -7.69 1.58
CA THR A 441 -15.50 -7.57 0.23
C THR A 441 -15.65 -8.87 -0.55
N LEU A 442 -15.71 -8.75 -1.86
CA LEU A 442 -15.60 -9.90 -2.79
C LEU A 442 -14.85 -9.46 -4.06
N ALA A 443 -14.32 -10.43 -4.77
CA ALA A 443 -13.68 -10.25 -6.06
C ALA A 443 -14.31 -11.18 -7.10
N VAL A 444 -14.59 -10.63 -8.29
CA VAL A 444 -14.94 -11.40 -9.47
C VAL A 444 -13.70 -11.48 -10.36
N LEU A 445 -13.21 -12.71 -10.57
CA LEU A 445 -11.95 -12.98 -11.27
C LEU A 445 -12.17 -12.93 -12.78
N ALA A 446 -11.41 -12.07 -13.47
CA ALA A 446 -11.37 -12.11 -14.93
C ALA A 446 -10.69 -13.40 -15.43
N ASP A 447 -11.18 -13.94 -16.55
CA ASP A 447 -10.49 -15.00 -17.28
C ASP A 447 -9.32 -14.38 -18.06
N LEU A 448 -8.14 -14.46 -17.46
CA LEU A 448 -6.92 -13.98 -18.11
C LEU A 448 -6.37 -15.08 -19.03
N PRO A 449 -5.89 -14.73 -20.23
CA PRO A 449 -5.49 -15.71 -21.25
C PRO A 449 -4.19 -16.46 -20.93
N ILE A 450 -3.73 -16.46 -19.69
CA ILE A 450 -2.37 -16.85 -19.37
C ILE A 450 -2.34 -17.97 -18.35
N ARG A 451 -1.54 -18.97 -18.66
CA ARG A 451 -1.13 -20.04 -17.76
C ARG A 451 0.26 -19.72 -17.24
N ALA A 452 0.36 -18.86 -16.24
CA ALA A 452 1.61 -18.72 -15.50
C ALA A 452 1.75 -19.95 -14.58
N THR A 453 2.48 -20.94 -15.01
CA THR A 453 2.91 -22.08 -14.19
C THR A 453 4.28 -21.80 -13.57
N THR A 454 4.97 -20.77 -14.04
CA THR A 454 6.32 -20.40 -13.60
C THR A 454 6.41 -18.89 -13.41
N GLY A 455 7.03 -18.44 -12.34
CA GLY A 455 7.25 -17.03 -12.10
C GLY A 455 7.88 -16.78 -10.73
N PRO A 456 8.39 -15.57 -10.48
CA PRO A 456 9.03 -15.28 -9.20
C PRO A 456 8.06 -14.94 -8.07
N PHE A 457 6.75 -14.73 -8.37
CA PHE A 457 5.81 -14.15 -7.43
C PHE A 457 5.27 -15.19 -6.44
N GLY A 458 5.39 -14.90 -5.15
CA GLY A 458 5.01 -15.81 -4.08
C GLY A 458 4.46 -15.12 -2.84
N TRP A 459 3.93 -15.93 -1.93
CA TRP A 459 3.43 -15.45 -0.64
C TRP A 459 4.19 -16.12 0.51
N ALA A 460 4.33 -15.42 1.62
CA ALA A 460 4.66 -16.02 2.89
C ALA A 460 3.41 -15.98 3.80
N LEU A 461 3.14 -17.09 4.47
CA LEU A 461 2.03 -17.21 5.41
C LEU A 461 2.58 -17.52 6.80
N PRO A 462 3.12 -16.53 7.53
CA PRO A 462 3.83 -16.77 8.80
C PRO A 462 2.97 -17.45 9.87
N ASP A 463 1.66 -17.22 9.87
CA ASP A 463 0.70 -17.81 10.81
C ASP A 463 0.08 -19.12 10.31
N GLY A 464 0.46 -19.57 9.11
CA GLY A 464 -0.12 -20.77 8.48
C GLY A 464 -1.57 -20.58 8.02
N ILE A 465 -2.24 -21.71 7.80
CA ILE A 465 -3.61 -21.82 7.32
C ILE A 465 -4.41 -22.68 8.31
N GLY A 466 -5.60 -22.23 8.68
CA GLY A 466 -6.49 -23.01 9.52
C GLY A 466 -6.94 -24.33 8.85
N SER A 467 -7.12 -25.39 9.61
CA SER A 467 -7.45 -26.72 9.11
C SER A 467 -8.72 -26.77 8.23
N ASN A 468 -9.68 -25.89 8.48
CA ASN A 468 -10.93 -25.81 7.71
C ASN A 468 -10.77 -25.24 6.30
N ASP A 469 -9.64 -24.61 5.98
CA ASP A 469 -9.40 -23.94 4.70
C ASP A 469 -8.46 -24.71 3.77
N LEU A 470 -7.79 -25.74 4.28
CA LEU A 470 -6.72 -26.43 3.58
C LEU A 470 -7.11 -26.96 2.19
N LYS A 471 -8.34 -27.48 2.01
CA LYS A 471 -8.76 -28.08 0.75
C LYS A 471 -8.88 -27.12 -0.43
N SER A 472 -9.33 -25.89 -0.18
CA SER A 472 -9.56 -24.89 -1.23
C SER A 472 -8.32 -24.06 -1.55
N ILE A 473 -7.31 -24.08 -0.68
CA ILE A 473 -6.14 -23.20 -0.78
C ILE A 473 -5.25 -23.46 -1.99
N PRO A 474 -4.87 -24.70 -2.35
CA PRO A 474 -3.96 -24.90 -3.49
C PRO A 474 -4.50 -24.33 -4.80
N GLN A 475 -5.78 -24.60 -5.10
CA GLN A 475 -6.43 -24.06 -6.30
C GLN A 475 -6.55 -22.53 -6.23
N TRP A 476 -6.89 -21.99 -5.09
CA TRP A 476 -7.00 -20.55 -4.91
C TRP A 476 -5.65 -19.83 -5.04
N LEU A 477 -4.56 -20.41 -4.53
CA LEU A 477 -3.21 -19.87 -4.72
C LEU A 477 -2.82 -19.87 -6.20
N GLN A 478 -3.13 -20.96 -6.92
CA GLN A 478 -2.91 -21.06 -8.37
C GLN A 478 -3.72 -19.99 -9.13
N ASP A 479 -5.01 -19.85 -8.81
CA ASP A 479 -5.88 -18.82 -9.38
C ASP A 479 -5.39 -17.39 -9.05
N SER A 480 -4.68 -17.20 -7.95
CA SER A 480 -4.07 -15.94 -7.52
C SER A 480 -2.70 -15.65 -8.15
N GLY A 481 -2.17 -16.55 -8.96
CA GLY A 481 -0.86 -16.41 -9.59
C GLY A 481 0.31 -16.59 -8.61
N VAL A 482 0.13 -17.38 -7.56
CA VAL A 482 1.18 -17.70 -6.58
C VAL A 482 1.99 -18.91 -7.07
N PHE A 483 3.25 -18.69 -7.33
CA PHE A 483 4.17 -19.72 -7.83
C PHE A 483 4.96 -20.39 -6.69
N ALA A 484 5.19 -19.68 -5.58
CA ALA A 484 5.87 -20.21 -4.41
C ALA A 484 5.18 -19.77 -3.11
N LEU A 485 5.14 -20.68 -2.14
CA LEU A 485 4.56 -20.45 -0.83
C LEU A 485 5.60 -20.71 0.25
N LYS A 486 5.89 -19.72 1.08
CA LYS A 486 6.61 -19.87 2.35
C LYS A 486 5.61 -20.21 3.44
N TYR A 487 5.73 -21.43 3.98
CA TYR A 487 4.77 -21.98 4.94
C TYR A 487 5.44 -22.37 6.26
N PRO A 488 4.85 -22.04 7.44
CA PRO A 488 5.46 -22.35 8.74
C PRO A 488 5.43 -23.86 8.98
N LEU A 489 6.60 -24.44 9.10
CA LEU A 489 6.79 -25.86 9.30
C LEU A 489 7.52 -26.19 10.61
N TRP A 490 7.60 -25.24 11.54
CA TRP A 490 8.05 -25.53 12.89
C TRP A 490 6.86 -25.97 13.74
N ILE A 491 6.48 -27.21 13.61
CA ILE A 491 5.31 -27.80 14.25
C ILE A 491 5.76 -28.61 15.47
N ALA A 492 4.94 -28.66 16.53
CA ALA A 492 5.25 -29.45 17.71
C ALA A 492 5.33 -30.96 17.34
N PRO A 493 6.34 -31.70 17.82
CA PRO A 493 6.52 -33.10 17.44
C PRO A 493 5.36 -34.04 17.83
N ASP A 494 4.58 -33.66 18.82
CA ASP A 494 3.41 -34.37 19.32
C ASP A 494 2.11 -34.00 18.59
N ASP A 495 2.09 -32.90 17.82
CA ASP A 495 0.94 -32.50 17.01
C ASP A 495 0.92 -33.25 15.65
N ARG A 496 0.53 -34.51 15.72
CA ARG A 496 0.46 -35.38 14.52
C ARG A 496 -0.50 -34.83 13.47
N LEU A 497 -1.64 -34.25 13.90
CA LEU A 497 -2.64 -33.71 12.98
C LEU A 497 -2.08 -32.51 12.18
N ALA A 498 -1.40 -31.59 12.82
CA ALA A 498 -0.78 -30.48 12.13
C ALA A 498 0.32 -30.93 11.16
N ILE A 499 1.10 -31.96 11.52
CA ILE A 499 2.13 -32.56 10.64
C ILE A 499 1.49 -33.25 9.43
N ASP A 500 0.40 -33.99 9.63
CA ASP A 500 -0.33 -34.68 8.53
C ASP A 500 -0.98 -33.67 7.60
N ASN A 501 -1.59 -32.61 8.13
CA ASN A 501 -2.16 -31.50 7.37
C ASN A 501 -1.09 -30.77 6.55
N ALA A 502 0.07 -30.51 7.12
CA ALA A 502 1.19 -29.89 6.39
C ALA A 502 1.69 -30.80 5.26
N ALA A 503 1.86 -32.09 5.52
CA ALA A 503 2.28 -33.06 4.50
C ALA A 503 1.26 -33.13 3.35
N TRP A 504 -0.04 -33.21 3.67
CA TRP A 504 -1.11 -33.19 2.69
C TRP A 504 -1.10 -31.89 1.85
N LEU A 505 -0.99 -30.74 2.50
CA LEU A 505 -0.93 -29.44 1.80
C LEU A 505 0.26 -29.38 0.83
N ILE A 506 1.44 -29.82 1.28
CA ILE A 506 2.66 -29.81 0.45
C ILE A 506 2.49 -30.68 -0.81
N GLU A 507 1.84 -31.85 -0.70
CA GLU A 507 1.55 -32.70 -1.88
C GLU A 507 0.60 -31.97 -2.85
N ARG A 508 -0.48 -31.37 -2.37
CA ARG A 508 -1.42 -30.61 -3.22
C ARG A 508 -0.79 -29.37 -3.85
N LEU A 509 0.09 -28.66 -3.13
CA LEU A 509 0.87 -27.55 -3.70
C LEU A 509 1.77 -28.03 -4.84
N LYS A 510 2.41 -29.19 -4.69
CA LYS A 510 3.23 -29.81 -5.74
C LYS A 510 2.41 -30.16 -6.99
N GLU A 511 1.22 -30.73 -6.82
CA GLU A 511 0.30 -31.00 -7.93
C GLU A 511 -0.18 -29.73 -8.63
N ALA A 512 -0.34 -28.63 -7.88
CA ALA A 512 -0.66 -27.31 -8.41
C ALA A 512 0.57 -26.57 -8.96
N GLU A 513 1.75 -27.22 -9.04
CA GLU A 513 3.03 -26.63 -9.47
C GLU A 513 3.49 -25.44 -8.63
N ILE A 514 3.06 -25.37 -7.36
CA ILE A 514 3.44 -24.34 -6.41
C ILE A 514 4.60 -24.84 -5.55
N ARG A 515 5.73 -24.14 -5.59
CA ARG A 515 6.92 -24.46 -4.78
C ARG A 515 6.64 -24.17 -3.31
N CYS A 516 6.76 -25.17 -2.44
CA CYS A 516 6.71 -24.98 -1.00
C CYS A 516 8.11 -24.71 -0.45
N ILE A 517 8.25 -23.66 0.37
CA ILE A 517 9.46 -23.28 1.11
C ILE A 517 9.12 -23.39 2.59
N GLY A 518 9.89 -24.18 3.34
CA GLY A 518 9.69 -24.32 4.78
C GLY A 518 10.13 -23.06 5.53
N LEU A 519 9.25 -22.48 6.31
CA LEU A 519 9.57 -21.31 7.15
C LEU A 519 9.82 -21.79 8.58
N LEU A 520 11.04 -21.61 9.06
CA LEU A 520 11.47 -21.93 10.42
C LEU A 520 11.47 -20.67 11.28
N ALA A 521 10.27 -20.22 11.62
CA ALA A 521 10.00 -19.09 12.50
C ALA A 521 8.87 -19.47 13.46
N ASN A 522 8.65 -18.67 14.50
CA ASN A 522 7.52 -18.81 15.42
C ASN A 522 7.36 -20.24 15.96
N PRO A 523 8.35 -20.77 16.70
CA PRO A 523 8.26 -22.14 17.22
C PRO A 523 7.02 -22.30 18.12
N PRO A 524 6.45 -23.51 18.23
CA PRO A 524 5.31 -23.76 19.11
C PRO A 524 5.58 -23.30 20.55
N PRO A 525 4.53 -22.87 21.31
CA PRO A 525 4.70 -22.28 22.64
C PRO A 525 5.53 -23.12 23.62
N ALA A 526 5.36 -24.45 23.61
CA ALA A 526 6.15 -25.36 24.44
C ALA A 526 7.66 -25.30 24.10
N ILE A 527 8.01 -25.15 22.83
CA ILE A 527 9.39 -25.03 22.35
C ILE A 527 9.92 -23.62 22.67
N GLN A 528 9.08 -22.59 22.48
CA GLN A 528 9.42 -21.21 22.79
C GLN A 528 9.77 -21.05 24.26
N THR A 529 9.01 -21.64 25.18
CA THR A 529 9.29 -21.63 26.62
C THR A 529 10.67 -22.22 26.94
N ILE A 530 11.05 -23.33 26.31
CA ILE A 530 12.38 -23.95 26.51
C ILE A 530 13.51 -22.99 26.06
N ILE A 531 13.30 -22.28 24.95
CA ILE A 531 14.27 -21.33 24.40
C ILE A 531 14.34 -20.06 25.26
N ASP A 532 13.17 -19.53 25.65
CA ASP A 532 13.05 -18.31 26.47
C ASP A 532 13.61 -18.47 27.89
N GLU A 533 13.36 -19.61 28.54
CA GLU A 533 13.90 -19.93 29.86
C GLU A 533 15.44 -19.95 29.88
N ARG A 534 16.05 -20.42 28.79
CA ARG A 534 17.52 -20.48 28.67
C ARG A 534 18.17 -19.16 28.31
N ASP A 535 17.59 -18.40 27.38
CA ASP A 535 18.24 -17.22 26.77
C ASP A 535 17.60 -15.88 27.15
N LYS A 536 16.36 -15.82 27.65
CA LYS A 536 15.58 -14.59 27.98
C LYS A 536 15.59 -13.55 26.84
N ARG A 537 15.59 -13.99 25.58
CA ARG A 537 15.77 -13.15 24.39
C ARG A 537 14.55 -13.26 23.48
N GLN A 538 14.44 -12.30 22.56
CA GLN A 538 13.38 -12.34 21.53
C GLN A 538 13.53 -13.59 20.65
N PRO A 539 12.42 -14.18 20.15
CA PRO A 539 12.39 -15.37 19.31
C PRO A 539 12.74 -15.06 17.84
N VAL A 540 13.93 -14.44 17.63
CA VAL A 540 14.46 -14.13 16.29
C VAL A 540 15.41 -15.23 15.84
N ALA A 541 15.58 -15.41 14.52
CA ALA A 541 16.33 -16.51 13.93
C ALA A 541 17.72 -16.71 14.54
N ALA A 542 18.48 -15.62 14.72
CA ALA A 542 19.83 -15.71 15.30
C ALA A 542 19.87 -16.22 16.75
N ASN A 543 18.79 -16.11 17.49
CA ASN A 543 18.67 -16.65 18.85
C ASN A 543 18.14 -18.09 18.82
N LEU A 544 17.14 -18.37 17.97
CA LEU A 544 16.56 -19.70 17.79
C LEU A 544 17.58 -20.72 17.32
N PHE A 545 18.46 -20.35 16.38
CA PHE A 545 19.47 -21.24 15.79
C PHE A 545 20.86 -21.10 16.40
N ARG A 546 20.97 -20.57 17.59
CA ARG A 546 22.27 -20.35 18.26
C ARG A 546 22.97 -21.66 18.72
N ASP A 547 22.22 -22.60 19.29
CA ASP A 547 22.76 -23.87 19.81
C ASP A 547 21.98 -25.04 19.20
N SER A 548 22.66 -25.83 18.35
CA SER A 548 22.07 -26.98 17.66
C SER A 548 21.53 -28.04 18.62
N ARG A 549 22.13 -28.19 19.81
CA ARG A 549 21.63 -29.10 20.85
C ARG A 549 20.24 -28.74 21.36
N VAL A 550 19.80 -27.52 21.17
CA VAL A 550 18.47 -27.05 21.60
C VAL A 550 17.45 -27.23 20.49
N TRP A 551 17.71 -26.72 19.29
CA TRP A 551 16.71 -26.70 18.21
C TRP A 551 16.68 -28.00 17.39
N GLN A 552 17.80 -28.71 17.26
CA GLN A 552 17.90 -29.89 16.40
C GLN A 552 16.94 -31.02 16.81
N PRO A 553 16.89 -31.44 18.10
CA PRO A 553 15.95 -32.49 18.53
C PRO A 553 14.50 -32.11 18.34
N LEU A 554 14.18 -30.80 18.32
CA LEU A 554 12.83 -30.29 18.17
C LEU A 554 12.39 -30.23 16.72
N LEU A 555 13.33 -30.13 15.78
CA LEU A 555 13.06 -30.11 14.33
C LEU A 555 13.19 -31.51 13.67
N GLU A 556 13.95 -32.41 14.26
CA GLU A 556 14.26 -33.74 13.70
C GLU A 556 13.03 -34.53 13.22
N PRO A 557 11.93 -34.65 13.99
CA PRO A 557 10.76 -35.41 13.56
C PRO A 557 10.10 -34.85 12.30
N ILE A 558 10.09 -33.51 12.16
CA ILE A 558 9.50 -32.80 11.04
C ILE A 558 10.41 -32.83 9.82
N MET A 559 11.70 -32.55 10.04
CA MET A 559 12.69 -32.56 8.96
C MET A 559 12.79 -33.94 8.32
N THR A 560 12.86 -35.02 9.12
CA THR A 560 12.91 -36.39 8.62
C THR A 560 11.69 -36.72 7.70
N ARG A 561 10.53 -36.18 8.01
CA ARG A 561 9.29 -36.43 7.25
C ARG A 561 9.13 -35.54 6.02
N LEU A 562 9.52 -34.27 6.10
CA LEU A 562 9.17 -33.25 5.10
C LEU A 562 10.32 -32.87 4.15
N THR A 563 11.61 -33.14 4.47
CA THR A 563 12.74 -32.73 3.62
C THR A 563 12.72 -33.33 2.21
N ILE A 564 12.15 -34.51 2.04
CA ILE A 564 11.99 -35.13 0.70
C ILE A 564 11.09 -34.30 -0.21
N ARG A 565 10.16 -33.53 0.37
CA ARG A 565 9.15 -32.73 -0.34
C ARG A 565 9.47 -31.25 -0.35
N VAL A 566 10.17 -30.75 0.66
CA VAL A 566 10.52 -29.35 0.85
C VAL A 566 12.04 -29.20 0.78
N PRO A 567 12.59 -28.86 -0.39
CA PRO A 567 14.04 -28.80 -0.58
C PRO A 567 14.69 -27.53 -0.04
N THR A 568 13.91 -26.47 0.30
CA THR A 568 14.44 -25.17 0.74
C THR A 568 13.74 -24.72 2.01
N TRP A 569 14.55 -24.26 2.98
CA TRP A 569 14.10 -23.85 4.31
C TRP A 569 14.66 -22.49 4.67
N GLN A 570 13.79 -21.58 5.04
CA GLN A 570 14.17 -20.22 5.45
C GLN A 570 14.24 -20.14 6.97
N LEU A 571 15.31 -19.56 7.48
CA LEU A 571 15.52 -19.29 8.90
C LEU A 571 14.94 -17.91 9.24
N GLY A 572 13.89 -17.90 10.06
CA GLY A 572 13.20 -16.67 10.46
C GLY A 572 12.21 -16.14 9.41
N LEU A 573 11.55 -15.05 9.74
CA LEU A 573 10.61 -14.35 8.88
C LEU A 573 11.31 -13.52 7.79
N ASP A 574 10.58 -13.02 6.81
CA ASP A 574 11.14 -12.21 5.72
C ASP A 574 11.81 -10.92 6.19
N GLY A 575 11.35 -10.31 7.29
CA GLY A 575 11.95 -9.14 7.93
C GLY A 575 12.91 -9.48 9.08
N ASP A 576 13.28 -10.75 9.27
CA ASP A 576 14.20 -11.14 10.34
C ASP A 576 15.65 -10.88 9.96
N HIS A 577 16.18 -9.72 10.30
CA HIS A 577 17.55 -9.30 10.06
C HIS A 577 18.49 -9.58 11.25
N SER A 578 18.11 -10.46 12.15
CA SER A 578 18.85 -10.72 13.42
C SER A 578 20.24 -11.32 13.23
N PHE A 579 20.54 -11.85 12.05
CA PHE A 579 21.88 -12.35 11.72
C PHE A 579 22.93 -11.25 11.46
N ILE A 580 22.53 -10.00 11.27
CA ILE A 580 23.44 -8.87 11.04
C ILE A 580 24.34 -8.66 12.27
N GLY A 581 25.62 -8.37 12.03
CA GLY A 581 26.60 -8.10 13.08
C GLY A 581 26.96 -9.30 13.94
N ARG A 582 26.52 -10.52 13.57
CA ARG A 582 26.92 -11.74 14.31
C ARG A 582 28.32 -12.14 13.95
N PRO A 583 29.20 -12.32 14.96
CA PRO A 583 30.54 -12.86 14.75
C PRO A 583 30.48 -14.24 14.10
N GLN A 584 31.36 -14.52 13.15
CA GLN A 584 31.52 -15.84 12.51
C GLN A 584 30.23 -16.35 11.81
N LEU A 585 29.34 -15.45 11.35
CA LEU A 585 28.08 -15.79 10.71
C LEU A 585 28.22 -16.87 9.61
N PRO A 586 29.22 -16.83 8.70
CA PRO A 586 29.40 -17.89 7.72
C PRO A 586 29.61 -19.28 8.33
N ALA A 587 30.29 -19.37 9.45
CA ALA A 587 30.50 -20.63 10.17
C ALA A 587 29.20 -21.12 10.83
N VAL A 588 28.42 -20.21 11.40
CA VAL A 588 27.10 -20.50 11.99
C VAL A 588 26.16 -21.07 10.93
N ILE A 589 26.04 -20.40 9.78
CA ILE A 589 25.16 -20.88 8.67
C ILE A 589 25.65 -22.21 8.12
N ARG A 590 26.98 -22.42 7.97
CA ARG A 590 27.52 -23.72 7.55
C ARG A 590 27.19 -24.82 8.56
N THR A 591 27.25 -24.55 9.85
CA THR A 591 26.89 -25.52 10.89
C THR A 591 25.41 -25.86 10.81
N ILE A 592 24.51 -24.87 10.73
CA ILE A 592 23.07 -25.08 10.58
C ILE A 592 22.79 -25.88 9.32
N ASN A 593 23.39 -25.50 8.20
CA ASN A 593 23.18 -26.19 6.93
C ASN A 593 23.66 -27.67 7.00
N ARG A 594 24.81 -27.92 7.57
CA ARG A 594 25.34 -29.30 7.79
C ARG A 594 24.42 -30.11 8.70
N ASP A 595 23.97 -29.52 9.80
CA ASP A 595 23.15 -30.24 10.79
C ASP A 595 21.75 -30.54 10.19
N LEU A 596 21.20 -29.65 9.40
CA LEU A 596 19.93 -29.86 8.68
C LEU A 596 20.08 -30.87 7.52
N GLN A 597 21.23 -30.91 6.83
CA GLN A 597 21.49 -31.92 5.78
C GLN A 597 21.66 -33.34 6.33
N GLY A 598 21.93 -33.49 7.63
CA GLY A 598 22.00 -34.78 8.32
C GLY A 598 20.71 -35.60 8.26
N TYR A 599 19.59 -35.01 7.86
CA TYR A 599 18.29 -35.68 7.72
C TYR A 599 18.08 -36.41 6.37
N GLY A 600 19.14 -36.64 5.62
CA GLY A 600 19.16 -37.62 4.50
C GLY A 600 18.92 -37.03 3.12
N GLN A 601 18.53 -35.77 2.97
CA GLN A 601 18.36 -35.12 1.66
C GLN A 601 19.16 -33.81 1.60
N PRO A 602 19.72 -33.43 0.44
CA PRO A 602 20.31 -32.12 0.24
C PRO A 602 19.22 -31.05 0.37
N ILE A 603 19.32 -30.18 1.37
CA ILE A 603 18.42 -29.07 1.56
C ILE A 603 19.15 -27.75 1.40
N GLY A 604 18.44 -26.74 0.92
CA GLY A 604 18.90 -25.35 0.83
C GLY A 604 18.46 -24.56 2.04
N VAL A 605 19.38 -23.78 2.61
CA VAL A 605 19.09 -22.86 3.71
C VAL A 605 19.01 -21.44 3.15
N ALA A 606 17.89 -20.75 3.42
CA ALA A 606 17.66 -19.36 3.09
C ALA A 606 17.70 -18.47 4.34
N ILE A 607 18.17 -17.24 4.19
CA ILE A 607 18.20 -16.23 5.24
C ILE A 607 17.59 -14.92 4.75
N SER A 608 17.10 -14.09 5.67
CA SER A 608 16.67 -12.72 5.35
C SER A 608 17.84 -11.75 5.56
N TRP A 609 17.92 -10.72 4.70
CA TRP A 609 18.94 -9.69 4.70
C TRP A 609 18.39 -8.33 4.28
N PRO A 610 18.74 -7.22 4.94
CA PRO A 610 18.24 -5.92 4.56
C PRO A 610 18.90 -5.39 3.28
N TRP A 611 18.20 -4.52 2.56
CA TRP A 611 18.72 -3.88 1.35
C TRP A 611 19.92 -2.95 1.62
N LEU A 612 19.91 -2.27 2.78
CA LEU A 612 20.90 -1.24 3.12
C LEU A 612 22.24 -1.80 3.59
N ASP A 613 22.32 -3.11 3.85
CA ASP A 613 23.55 -3.77 4.30
C ASP A 613 24.11 -4.68 3.21
N THR A 614 25.40 -4.51 2.92
CA THR A 614 26.11 -5.36 1.97
C THR A 614 26.18 -6.79 2.51
N LEU A 615 25.79 -7.75 1.67
CA LEU A 615 25.90 -9.16 2.03
C LEU A 615 27.37 -9.60 2.02
N PRO A 616 27.93 -10.10 3.15
CA PRO A 616 29.29 -10.62 3.13
C PRO A 616 29.42 -11.79 2.13
N PRO A 617 30.45 -11.78 1.24
CA PRO A 617 30.61 -12.80 0.21
C PRO A 617 30.66 -14.24 0.76
N GLU A 618 31.21 -14.42 1.96
CA GLU A 618 31.30 -15.70 2.64
C GLU A 618 29.92 -16.21 3.11
N VAL A 619 29.01 -15.33 3.45
CA VAL A 619 27.61 -15.65 3.78
C VAL A 619 26.88 -16.05 2.53
N GLY A 620 27.02 -15.26 1.46
CA GLY A 620 26.48 -15.58 0.14
C GLY A 620 26.97 -16.92 -0.43
N ALA A 621 28.19 -17.37 -0.04
CA ALA A 621 28.72 -18.66 -0.47
C ALA A 621 28.09 -19.87 0.22
N VAL A 622 27.46 -19.69 1.38
CA VAL A 622 26.90 -20.80 2.20
C VAL A 622 25.38 -20.80 2.27
N ALA A 623 24.72 -19.67 2.06
CA ALA A 623 23.27 -19.57 1.96
C ALA A 623 22.82 -19.98 0.54
N SER A 624 21.84 -20.89 0.44
CA SER A 624 21.28 -21.32 -0.85
C SER A 624 20.37 -20.26 -1.46
N ALA A 625 19.73 -19.44 -0.63
CA ALA A 625 18.95 -18.28 -1.04
C ALA A 625 19.09 -17.14 -0.03
N VAL A 626 18.99 -15.91 -0.51
CA VAL A 626 18.95 -14.70 0.31
C VAL A 626 17.70 -13.92 -0.03
N ASN A 627 16.85 -13.69 0.97
CA ASN A 627 15.66 -12.87 0.86
C ASN A 627 15.97 -11.45 1.31
N ARG A 628 16.02 -10.51 0.36
CA ARG A 628 16.26 -9.10 0.66
C ARG A 628 14.95 -8.40 1.00
N SER A 629 14.96 -7.64 2.09
CA SER A 629 13.77 -6.93 2.59
C SER A 629 14.14 -5.59 3.22
N SER A 630 13.13 -4.76 3.45
CA SER A 630 13.20 -3.50 4.20
C SER A 630 11.90 -3.30 4.97
N ASP A 631 11.94 -2.52 6.04
CA ASP A 631 10.76 -2.20 6.85
C ASP A 631 9.75 -1.35 6.05
N GLU A 632 10.24 -0.34 5.34
CA GLU A 632 9.45 0.42 4.36
C GLU A 632 9.82 -0.07 2.94
N PRO A 633 8.84 -0.26 2.04
CA PRO A 633 9.10 -0.69 0.68
C PRO A 633 9.95 0.32 -0.09
N LEU A 634 10.92 -0.16 -0.86
CA LEU A 634 11.65 0.66 -1.84
C LEU A 634 10.72 1.05 -2.99
N THR A 635 10.88 2.24 -3.53
CA THR A 635 10.24 2.63 -4.80
C THR A 635 10.75 1.77 -5.96
N ALA A 636 10.09 1.79 -7.11
CA ALA A 636 10.53 1.02 -8.28
C ALA A 636 11.96 1.38 -8.73
N ASP A 637 12.31 2.67 -8.70
CA ASP A 637 13.64 3.16 -9.09
C ASP A 637 14.72 2.79 -8.06
N GLU A 638 14.42 2.91 -6.78
CA GLU A 638 15.31 2.45 -5.71
C GLU A 638 15.53 0.94 -5.76
N LEU A 639 14.46 0.18 -6.04
CA LEU A 639 14.54 -1.27 -6.22
C LEU A 639 15.38 -1.64 -7.45
N GLU A 640 15.22 -0.93 -8.56
CA GLU A 640 16.06 -1.09 -9.77
C GLU A 640 17.54 -0.87 -9.44
N ALA A 641 17.87 0.24 -8.77
CA ALA A 641 19.25 0.55 -8.35
C ALA A 641 19.81 -0.49 -7.36
N ALA A 642 18.98 -0.94 -6.40
CA ALA A 642 19.38 -1.96 -5.43
C ALA A 642 19.65 -3.32 -6.09
N LEU A 643 18.81 -3.72 -7.05
CA LEU A 643 19.00 -4.96 -7.82
C LEU A 643 20.24 -4.91 -8.71
N GLN A 644 20.52 -3.78 -9.34
CA GLN A 644 21.76 -3.56 -10.12
C GLN A 644 22.99 -3.64 -9.22
N SER A 645 22.96 -2.99 -8.05
CA SER A 645 24.03 -3.08 -7.03
C SER A 645 24.25 -4.50 -6.56
N ALA A 646 23.18 -5.23 -6.24
CA ALA A 646 23.26 -6.62 -5.79
C ALA A 646 23.82 -7.56 -6.88
N ALA A 647 23.54 -7.29 -8.15
CA ALA A 647 24.10 -8.04 -9.27
C ALA A 647 25.60 -7.79 -9.48
N ALA A 648 26.10 -6.62 -9.08
CA ALA A 648 27.51 -6.24 -9.13
C ALA A 648 28.32 -6.72 -7.92
N GLU A 649 27.68 -7.24 -6.87
CA GLU A 649 28.37 -7.78 -5.69
C GLU A 649 29.34 -8.89 -6.09
N PRO A 650 30.60 -8.89 -5.54
CA PRO A 650 31.60 -9.88 -5.90
C PRO A 650 31.18 -11.28 -5.45
N VAL A 651 31.06 -12.16 -6.41
CA VAL A 651 30.74 -13.57 -6.15
C VAL A 651 31.97 -14.28 -5.60
N ALA A 652 31.88 -14.84 -4.39
CA ALA A 652 32.98 -15.58 -3.77
C ALA A 652 33.55 -16.66 -4.71
N LYS A 653 34.86 -16.77 -4.82
CA LYS A 653 35.55 -17.78 -5.64
C LYS A 653 35.17 -19.17 -5.17
N SER A 654 34.71 -20.02 -6.06
CA SER A 654 34.38 -21.43 -5.75
C SER A 654 35.65 -22.26 -5.46
N GLU A 655 35.56 -23.18 -4.51
CA GLU A 655 36.55 -24.20 -4.34
C GLU A 655 36.66 -25.09 -5.59
N PRO A 656 37.84 -25.41 -6.10
CA PRO A 656 37.98 -26.28 -7.27
C PRO A 656 37.37 -27.66 -7.01
N GLY A 657 36.43 -28.09 -7.87
CA GLY A 657 35.85 -29.43 -7.85
C GLY A 657 34.46 -29.60 -7.23
N LYS A 658 33.83 -28.52 -6.68
CA LYS A 658 32.42 -28.57 -6.24
C LYS A 658 31.53 -27.91 -7.27
N GLN A 659 30.56 -28.66 -7.80
CA GLN A 659 29.49 -28.12 -8.64
C GLN A 659 28.65 -27.16 -7.77
N ARG A 660 28.66 -25.90 -8.14
CA ARG A 660 27.98 -24.83 -7.40
C ARG A 660 26.48 -24.82 -7.75
N THR A 661 25.61 -25.03 -6.80
CA THR A 661 24.22 -24.60 -6.89
C THR A 661 24.23 -23.08 -6.90
N ARG A 662 23.68 -22.48 -7.96
CA ARG A 662 23.56 -21.03 -8.09
C ARG A 662 22.69 -20.51 -6.94
N GLN A 663 23.24 -19.60 -6.14
CA GLN A 663 22.47 -18.92 -5.08
C GLN A 663 21.22 -18.29 -5.66
N GLU A 664 20.09 -18.49 -5.04
CA GLU A 664 18.82 -17.86 -5.42
C GLU A 664 18.72 -16.48 -4.78
N ASN A 665 18.33 -15.50 -5.58
CA ASN A 665 18.03 -14.14 -5.11
C ASN A 665 16.52 -14.02 -4.90
N TRP A 666 16.12 -13.83 -3.66
CA TRP A 666 14.74 -13.54 -3.29
C TRP A 666 14.63 -12.11 -2.76
N LEU A 667 13.42 -11.58 -2.80
CA LEU A 667 13.11 -10.28 -2.23
C LEU A 667 11.66 -10.21 -1.73
N THR A 668 11.41 -9.25 -0.87
CA THR A 668 10.07 -8.95 -0.35
C THR A 668 9.48 -7.76 -1.12
N VAL A 669 8.26 -7.94 -1.65
CA VAL A 669 7.49 -6.92 -2.39
C VAL A 669 6.19 -6.63 -1.63
N ASN A 670 6.29 -6.02 -0.44
CA ASN A 670 5.10 -5.62 0.30
C ASN A 670 4.49 -4.36 -0.33
N PRO A 671 3.15 -4.25 -0.40
CA PRO A 671 2.50 -3.01 -0.76
C PRO A 671 2.84 -1.86 0.19
N LEU A 672 2.64 -0.62 -0.25
CA LEU A 672 2.70 0.55 0.61
C LEU A 672 1.61 0.50 1.70
N ASP A 673 1.89 1.12 2.85
CA ASP A 673 0.99 1.15 4.01
C ASP A 673 -0.34 1.86 3.65
N LYS A 674 -1.46 1.14 3.79
CA LYS A 674 -2.80 1.65 3.46
C LYS A 674 -3.30 2.79 4.36
N HIS A 675 -2.64 3.04 5.47
CA HIS A 675 -2.94 4.18 6.34
C HIS A 675 -2.19 5.45 5.93
N LYS A 676 -1.13 5.32 5.12
CA LYS A 676 -0.28 6.44 4.67
C LYS A 676 -0.55 6.84 3.22
N TYR A 677 -0.95 5.87 2.37
CA TYR A 677 -1.04 6.05 0.93
C TYR A 677 -2.43 5.70 0.40
N ASP A 678 -2.91 6.47 -0.55
CA ASP A 678 -4.16 6.18 -1.24
C ASP A 678 -4.07 4.89 -2.08
N ARG A 679 -5.23 4.36 -2.46
CA ARG A 679 -5.33 3.10 -3.21
C ARG A 679 -4.61 3.16 -4.55
N GLN A 680 -4.74 4.27 -5.30
CA GLN A 680 -4.15 4.41 -6.63
C GLN A 680 -2.63 4.41 -6.55
N ALA A 681 -2.03 5.15 -5.62
CA ALA A 681 -0.59 5.15 -5.37
C ALA A 681 -0.09 3.76 -5.00
N ARG A 682 -0.82 3.03 -4.16
CA ARG A 682 -0.48 1.65 -3.74
C ARG A 682 -0.53 0.65 -4.90
N ILE A 683 -1.53 0.76 -5.78
CA ILE A 683 -1.63 -0.09 -6.99
C ILE A 683 -0.47 0.20 -7.92
N SER A 684 -0.24 1.47 -8.26
CA SER A 684 0.82 1.88 -9.18
C SER A 684 2.20 1.42 -8.69
N ASP A 685 2.53 1.73 -7.44
CA ASP A 685 3.80 1.34 -6.82
C ASP A 685 4.01 -0.19 -6.86
N LEU A 686 2.99 -0.97 -6.47
CA LEU A 686 3.07 -2.42 -6.50
C LEU A 686 3.34 -2.97 -7.91
N LEU A 687 2.58 -2.51 -8.91
CA LEU A 687 2.71 -2.95 -10.28
C LEU A 687 4.08 -2.59 -10.88
N LEU A 688 4.58 -1.38 -10.62
CA LEU A 688 5.89 -0.92 -11.08
C LEU A 688 7.01 -1.75 -10.48
N ARG A 689 7.00 -2.01 -9.17
CA ARG A 689 8.00 -2.88 -8.52
C ARG A 689 7.94 -4.32 -9.03
N MET A 690 6.74 -4.88 -9.26
CA MET A 690 6.59 -6.20 -9.87
C MET A 690 7.18 -6.22 -11.30
N GLY A 691 6.97 -5.15 -12.07
CA GLY A 691 7.58 -4.97 -13.40
C GLY A 691 9.11 -4.87 -13.34
N THR A 692 9.65 -4.13 -12.37
CA THR A 692 11.09 -4.01 -12.12
C THR A 692 11.73 -5.36 -11.81
N VAL A 693 11.10 -6.17 -10.98
CA VAL A 693 11.57 -7.53 -10.66
C VAL A 693 11.78 -8.38 -11.92
N ARG A 694 10.94 -8.22 -12.94
CA ARG A 694 11.05 -8.99 -14.19
C ARG A 694 12.21 -8.57 -15.10
N GLY A 695 12.87 -7.45 -14.81
CA GLY A 695 14.11 -7.00 -15.49
C GLY A 695 15.38 -7.65 -14.94
N HIS A 696 15.30 -8.38 -13.84
CA HIS A 696 16.45 -8.91 -13.11
C HIS A 696 16.36 -10.42 -12.86
N SER A 697 17.49 -11.04 -12.55
CA SER A 697 17.58 -12.47 -12.20
C SER A 697 17.08 -12.73 -10.77
N VAL A 698 15.80 -12.44 -10.51
CA VAL A 698 15.13 -12.70 -9.25
C VAL A 698 14.43 -14.05 -9.32
N SER A 699 14.72 -14.94 -8.36
CA SER A 699 14.16 -16.31 -8.29
C SER A 699 12.88 -16.36 -7.46
N GLY A 700 12.62 -15.34 -6.61
CA GLY A 700 11.42 -15.23 -5.79
C GLY A 700 11.16 -13.81 -5.32
N ALA A 701 9.92 -13.35 -5.47
CA ALA A 701 9.44 -12.05 -4.99
C ALA A 701 8.18 -12.29 -4.15
N PHE A 702 8.29 -12.07 -2.84
CA PHE A 702 7.31 -12.52 -1.87
C PHE A 702 6.56 -11.37 -1.20
N LEU A 703 5.26 -11.54 -1.00
CA LEU A 703 4.53 -10.82 0.04
C LEU A 703 4.85 -11.47 1.38
N SER A 704 5.38 -10.71 2.33
CA SER A 704 5.80 -11.26 3.64
C SER A 704 4.63 -11.74 4.49
N ASP A 705 3.46 -11.11 4.34
CA ASP A 705 2.17 -11.52 4.90
C ASP A 705 1.04 -10.89 4.09
N PRO A 706 0.37 -11.65 3.20
CA PRO A 706 -0.74 -11.13 2.41
C PRO A 706 -1.95 -10.68 3.25
N ARG A 707 -2.05 -11.09 4.54
CA ARG A 707 -3.10 -10.67 5.48
C ARG A 707 -2.67 -9.52 6.39
N SER A 708 -1.49 -8.94 6.18
CA SER A 708 -1.01 -7.80 6.97
C SER A 708 -2.04 -6.68 7.02
N ARG A 709 -2.34 -6.18 8.21
CA ARG A 709 -3.28 -5.06 8.39
C ARG A 709 -2.84 -3.78 7.69
N LYS A 710 -1.54 -3.57 7.50
CA LYS A 710 -0.96 -2.36 6.89
C LYS A 710 -0.66 -2.54 5.40
N GLN A 711 -0.08 -3.66 5.05
CA GLN A 711 0.53 -3.91 3.73
C GLN A 711 -0.04 -5.14 3.02
N GLY A 712 -1.13 -5.73 3.55
CA GLY A 712 -1.73 -6.92 2.96
C GLY A 712 -2.57 -6.62 1.72
N ILE A 713 -2.83 -7.68 0.97
CA ILE A 713 -3.74 -7.72 -0.17
C ILE A 713 -5.01 -8.54 0.12
N LEU A 714 -5.05 -9.14 1.30
CA LEU A 714 -6.18 -9.90 1.84
C LEU A 714 -6.57 -9.32 3.20
N ARG A 715 -7.81 -9.51 3.57
CA ARG A 715 -8.32 -9.25 4.91
C ARG A 715 -7.90 -10.40 5.85
N SER A 716 -8.02 -10.18 7.17
CA SER A 716 -7.72 -11.20 8.18
C SER A 716 -8.54 -12.49 8.03
N ASP A 717 -9.74 -12.38 7.46
CA ASP A 717 -10.68 -13.46 7.19
C ASP A 717 -10.46 -14.14 5.82
N TRP A 718 -9.33 -13.93 5.16
CA TRP A 718 -8.94 -14.45 3.84
C TRP A 718 -9.70 -13.85 2.65
N ARG A 719 -10.60 -12.92 2.85
CA ARG A 719 -11.31 -12.27 1.75
C ARG A 719 -10.39 -11.31 0.99
N PRO A 720 -10.62 -11.11 -0.30
CA PRO A 720 -9.86 -10.13 -1.08
C PRO A 720 -9.91 -8.74 -0.48
N ASP A 721 -8.78 -8.04 -0.44
CA ASP A 721 -8.68 -6.59 -0.22
C ASP A 721 -8.39 -5.88 -1.57
N ASP A 722 -8.33 -4.58 -1.57
CA ASP A 722 -8.27 -3.72 -2.76
C ASP A 722 -7.10 -4.00 -3.72
N LEU A 723 -5.98 -4.52 -3.22
CA LEU A 723 -4.80 -4.87 -4.01
C LEU A 723 -4.74 -6.33 -4.48
N TYR A 724 -5.70 -7.17 -4.10
CA TYR A 724 -5.70 -8.59 -4.48
C TYR A 724 -5.76 -8.79 -6.00
N LEU A 725 -6.69 -8.12 -6.69
CA LEU A 725 -6.80 -8.23 -8.14
C LEU A 725 -5.62 -7.60 -8.89
N PRO A 726 -5.11 -6.40 -8.53
CA PRO A 726 -3.88 -5.88 -9.08
C PRO A 726 -2.69 -6.83 -8.97
N TRP A 727 -2.45 -7.42 -7.80
CA TRP A 727 -1.45 -8.46 -7.62
C TRP A 727 -1.68 -9.65 -8.55
N ARG A 728 -2.89 -10.21 -8.54
CA ARG A 728 -3.25 -11.36 -9.38
C ARG A 728 -3.01 -11.07 -10.86
N THR A 729 -3.51 -9.95 -11.35
CA THR A 729 -3.37 -9.55 -12.75
C THR A 729 -1.90 -9.44 -13.15
N ALA A 730 -1.10 -8.73 -12.37
CA ALA A 730 0.32 -8.57 -12.61
C ALA A 730 1.08 -9.90 -12.55
N SER A 731 0.82 -10.72 -11.52
CA SER A 731 1.48 -12.01 -11.34
C SER A 731 1.20 -12.97 -12.51
N LEU A 732 -0.07 -13.09 -12.92
CA LEU A 732 -0.46 -13.93 -14.04
C LEU A 732 0.06 -13.41 -15.39
N LEU A 733 0.05 -12.09 -15.61
CA LEU A 733 0.51 -11.50 -16.86
C LEU A 733 2.03 -11.52 -16.99
N MET A 734 2.77 -11.26 -15.93
CA MET A 734 4.21 -11.11 -15.95
C MET A 734 4.98 -12.37 -15.49
N GLY A 735 4.29 -13.42 -15.06
CA GLY A 735 4.94 -14.59 -14.44
C GLY A 735 5.97 -15.28 -15.34
N ASP A 736 5.68 -15.44 -16.62
CA ASP A 736 6.49 -16.20 -17.60
C ASP A 736 7.25 -15.33 -18.62
N VAL A 737 7.13 -14.01 -18.57
CA VAL A 737 7.83 -13.08 -19.45
C VAL A 737 8.95 -12.33 -18.73
N ALA A 738 10.00 -11.94 -19.42
CA ALA A 738 11.07 -11.09 -18.91
C ALA A 738 10.88 -9.65 -19.43
N ARG A 739 11.26 -8.65 -18.63
CA ARG A 739 11.35 -7.26 -19.10
C ARG A 739 12.53 -7.15 -20.06
N VAL A 740 12.25 -6.72 -21.30
CA VAL A 740 13.25 -6.63 -22.38
C VAL A 740 13.68 -5.18 -22.68
N GLY A 741 12.94 -4.19 -22.20
CA GLY A 741 13.28 -2.78 -22.34
C GLY A 741 12.07 -1.86 -22.24
N THR A 742 12.20 -0.70 -22.88
CA THR A 742 11.17 0.34 -23.00
C THR A 742 11.06 0.82 -24.43
N ILE A 743 9.91 1.33 -24.84
CA ILE A 743 9.73 2.08 -26.08
C ILE A 743 9.83 3.56 -25.74
N ASP A 744 10.51 4.31 -26.56
CA ASP A 744 10.50 5.76 -26.50
C ASP A 744 9.12 6.27 -26.97
N LEU A 745 8.36 6.83 -26.04
CA LEU A 745 7.01 7.37 -26.24
C LEU A 745 7.06 8.86 -25.89
N GLU A 746 7.37 9.68 -26.84
CA GLU A 746 7.42 11.12 -26.67
C GLU A 746 6.11 11.64 -26.05
N GLU A 747 6.18 12.40 -24.98
CA GLU A 747 5.08 13.05 -24.24
C GLU A 747 4.00 12.12 -23.62
N ALA A 748 3.95 10.84 -23.95
CA ALA A 748 2.80 9.97 -23.67
C ALA A 748 2.96 8.97 -22.51
N GLY A 749 3.98 9.13 -21.68
CA GLY A 749 4.09 8.34 -20.46
C GLY A 749 5.20 7.29 -20.45
N SER A 750 5.36 6.66 -19.31
CA SER A 750 6.35 5.63 -19.04
C SER A 750 5.83 4.24 -19.44
N ASN A 751 6.74 3.34 -19.79
CA ASN A 751 6.37 1.96 -20.14
C ASN A 751 7.46 0.95 -19.79
N MET A 752 7.06 -0.31 -19.72
CA MET A 752 7.94 -1.48 -19.63
C MET A 752 7.48 -2.52 -20.64
N VAL A 753 8.37 -3.00 -21.48
CA VAL A 753 8.09 -4.06 -22.46
C VAL A 753 8.58 -5.39 -21.92
N PHE A 754 7.71 -6.40 -22.01
CA PHE A 754 7.97 -7.76 -21.57
C PHE A 754 7.79 -8.73 -22.73
N ALA A 755 8.66 -9.74 -22.81
CA ALA A 755 8.57 -10.74 -23.86
C ALA A 755 9.10 -12.11 -23.38
N ASN A 756 8.62 -13.15 -24.06
CA ASN A 756 9.22 -14.47 -24.13
C ASN A 756 9.13 -14.98 -25.58
N ASP A 757 9.45 -16.23 -25.84
CA ASP A 757 9.45 -16.81 -27.19
C ASP A 757 8.07 -16.81 -27.88
N THR A 758 6.99 -16.70 -27.12
CA THR A 758 5.61 -16.87 -27.62
C THR A 758 4.76 -15.63 -27.57
N ARG A 759 5.11 -14.64 -26.74
CA ARG A 759 4.28 -13.44 -26.54
C ARG A 759 5.07 -12.20 -26.19
N THR A 760 4.51 -11.06 -26.57
CA THR A 760 5.03 -9.73 -26.24
C THR A 760 3.90 -8.91 -25.63
N MET A 761 4.20 -8.21 -24.56
CA MET A 761 3.27 -7.33 -23.87
C MET A 761 3.98 -6.07 -23.37
N MET A 762 3.21 -5.06 -23.03
CA MET A 762 3.71 -3.80 -22.49
C MET A 762 2.86 -3.35 -21.33
N MET A 763 3.47 -2.91 -20.25
CA MET A 763 2.83 -2.16 -19.17
C MET A 763 3.09 -0.67 -19.42
N ILE A 764 2.05 0.16 -19.35
CA ILE A 764 2.14 1.59 -19.67
C ILE A 764 1.30 2.41 -18.70
N TRP A 765 1.80 3.60 -18.33
CA TRP A 765 1.15 4.55 -17.42
C TRP A 765 1.64 5.97 -17.67
N ASN A 766 0.90 6.96 -17.16
CA ASN A 766 1.34 8.35 -17.09
C ASN A 766 0.95 8.95 -15.73
N PRO A 767 1.85 9.67 -15.04
CA PRO A 767 1.50 10.38 -13.80
C PRO A 767 0.29 11.32 -13.92
N GLU A 768 0.15 11.96 -15.07
CA GLU A 768 -0.98 12.83 -15.40
C GLU A 768 -1.90 12.15 -16.44
N PRO A 769 -3.22 12.32 -16.33
CA PRO A 769 -4.15 11.77 -17.32
C PRO A 769 -3.81 12.26 -18.74
N SER A 770 -3.63 11.31 -19.67
CA SER A 770 -3.25 11.60 -21.06
C SER A 770 -3.85 10.57 -22.03
N THR A 771 -3.65 10.81 -23.30
CA THR A 771 -4.05 9.88 -24.37
C THR A 771 -2.83 9.52 -25.20
N LEU A 772 -2.65 8.22 -25.47
CA LEU A 772 -1.60 7.71 -26.37
C LEU A 772 -2.21 7.10 -27.62
N ASP A 773 -1.79 7.56 -28.77
CA ASP A 773 -2.17 7.02 -30.09
C ASP A 773 -0.99 6.28 -30.71
N ILE A 774 -0.97 4.94 -30.60
CA ILE A 774 0.14 4.10 -31.08
C ILE A 774 -0.37 2.83 -31.76
N TYR A 775 0.34 2.38 -32.80
CA TYR A 775 0.13 1.06 -33.39
C TYR A 775 1.19 0.07 -32.92
N VAL A 776 0.74 -1.03 -32.33
CA VAL A 776 1.58 -2.10 -31.77
C VAL A 776 1.16 -3.51 -32.22
N GLY A 777 0.30 -3.58 -33.25
CA GLY A 777 -0.23 -4.81 -33.84
C GLY A 777 -1.76 -4.81 -33.93
N ASP A 778 -2.34 -5.68 -34.78
CA ASP A 778 -3.79 -5.70 -35.03
C ASP A 778 -4.62 -6.38 -33.94
N LYS A 779 -3.98 -7.23 -33.12
CA LYS A 779 -4.63 -8.08 -32.13
C LYS A 779 -4.54 -7.54 -30.70
N VAL A 780 -4.07 -6.29 -30.55
CA VAL A 780 -3.83 -5.71 -29.25
C VAL A 780 -5.12 -5.68 -28.40
N ARG A 781 -4.99 -6.09 -27.14
CA ARG A 781 -6.02 -5.96 -26.12
C ARG A 781 -5.44 -5.17 -24.93
N GLN A 782 -6.29 -4.40 -24.29
CA GLN A 782 -5.97 -3.70 -23.06
C GLN A 782 -6.52 -4.47 -21.88
N ILE A 783 -5.72 -4.62 -20.83
CA ILE A 783 -6.11 -5.20 -19.55
C ILE A 783 -5.79 -4.19 -18.46
N ASP A 784 -6.77 -3.84 -17.65
CA ASP A 784 -6.54 -2.93 -16.53
C ASP A 784 -5.97 -3.67 -15.29
N ALA A 785 -5.66 -2.92 -14.24
CA ALA A 785 -5.10 -3.46 -13.02
C ALA A 785 -5.99 -4.53 -12.35
N TRP A 786 -7.30 -4.49 -12.54
CA TRP A 786 -8.26 -5.46 -12.00
C TRP A 786 -8.50 -6.67 -12.91
N GLY A 787 -7.85 -6.70 -14.07
CA GLY A 787 -7.95 -7.79 -15.04
C GLY A 787 -9.09 -7.64 -16.05
N ARG A 788 -9.81 -6.51 -16.08
CA ARG A 788 -10.85 -6.26 -17.08
C ARG A 788 -10.22 -6.05 -18.44
N GLN A 789 -10.76 -6.75 -19.44
CA GLN A 789 -10.25 -6.71 -20.81
C GLN A 789 -11.12 -5.78 -21.66
N SER A 790 -10.47 -5.01 -22.52
CA SER A 790 -11.12 -4.17 -23.53
C SER A 790 -10.32 -4.18 -24.84
N ILE A 791 -11.00 -3.93 -25.92
CA ILE A 791 -10.40 -3.72 -27.25
C ILE A 791 -10.23 -2.22 -27.40
N PRO A 792 -9.00 -1.71 -27.64
CA PRO A 792 -8.77 -0.29 -27.82
C PRO A 792 -9.42 0.23 -29.11
N GLU A 793 -9.78 1.50 -29.12
CA GLU A 793 -10.33 2.19 -30.28
C GLU A 793 -9.30 2.24 -31.40
N LYS A 794 -9.67 1.77 -32.61
CA LYS A 794 -8.87 1.95 -33.80
C LYS A 794 -9.17 3.31 -34.43
N ILE A 795 -8.10 4.06 -34.67
CA ILE A 795 -8.16 5.37 -35.32
C ILE A 795 -7.23 5.38 -36.54
N ASP A 796 -7.53 6.20 -37.51
CA ASP A 796 -6.61 6.49 -38.64
C ASP A 796 -6.08 7.91 -38.48
N VAL A 797 -4.78 8.03 -38.41
CA VAL A 797 -4.10 9.33 -38.35
C VAL A 797 -3.20 9.42 -39.56
N ASP A 798 -3.52 10.31 -40.50
CA ASP A 798 -2.78 10.54 -41.72
C ASP A 798 -2.57 9.26 -42.60
N GLY A 799 -3.61 8.42 -42.69
CA GLY A 799 -3.56 7.15 -43.42
C GLY A 799 -2.76 6.04 -42.72
N GLN A 800 -2.45 6.21 -41.42
CA GLN A 800 -1.76 5.23 -40.59
C GLN A 800 -2.69 4.71 -39.49
N PRO A 801 -2.85 3.38 -39.40
CA PRO A 801 -3.66 2.81 -38.30
C PRO A 801 -2.97 3.02 -36.96
N LYS A 802 -3.68 3.50 -35.98
CA LYS A 802 -3.25 3.60 -34.59
C LYS A 802 -4.35 3.07 -33.66
N HIS A 803 -4.00 2.79 -32.42
CA HIS A 803 -4.93 2.47 -31.35
C HIS A 803 -4.82 3.56 -30.30
N ARG A 804 -5.96 3.98 -29.78
CA ARG A 804 -6.08 5.01 -28.75
C ARG A 804 -6.19 4.38 -27.37
N PHE A 805 -5.32 4.81 -26.44
CA PHE A 805 -5.28 4.36 -25.06
C PHE A 805 -5.41 5.58 -24.15
N GLY A 806 -6.35 5.53 -23.18
CA GLY A 806 -6.37 6.46 -22.06
C GLY A 806 -5.37 6.00 -21.01
N LEU A 807 -4.50 6.90 -20.60
CA LEU A 807 -3.48 6.65 -19.59
C LEU A 807 -3.74 7.49 -18.36
N ASP A 808 -3.47 6.92 -17.20
CA ASP A 808 -3.42 7.62 -15.93
C ASP A 808 -2.30 7.05 -15.05
N ARG A 809 -2.26 7.44 -13.79
CA ARG A 809 -1.28 6.93 -12.84
C ARG A 809 -1.33 5.42 -12.66
N THR A 810 -2.51 4.78 -12.83
CA THR A 810 -2.67 3.33 -12.71
C THR A 810 -2.19 2.63 -13.98
N PRO A 811 -1.15 1.78 -13.93
CA PRO A 811 -0.68 1.08 -15.10
C PRO A 811 -1.74 0.18 -15.74
N ILE A 812 -1.77 0.17 -17.06
CA ILE A 812 -2.52 -0.78 -17.87
C ILE A 812 -1.56 -1.71 -18.61
N PHE A 813 -2.04 -2.89 -18.97
CA PHE A 813 -1.29 -3.88 -19.73
C PHE A 813 -1.84 -3.97 -21.16
N LEU A 814 -0.97 -3.84 -22.14
CA LEU A 814 -1.26 -4.11 -23.53
C LEU A 814 -0.70 -5.48 -23.88
N VAL A 815 -1.57 -6.40 -24.30
CA VAL A 815 -1.20 -7.79 -24.61
C VAL A 815 -1.45 -8.12 -26.08
N ASP A 816 -0.90 -9.25 -26.55
CA ASP A 816 -0.96 -9.71 -27.93
C ASP A 816 -0.33 -8.71 -28.92
N LEU A 817 0.74 -8.06 -28.50
CA LEU A 817 1.49 -7.13 -29.32
C LEU A 817 2.27 -7.87 -30.43
N ASP A 818 2.46 -7.20 -31.57
CA ASP A 818 3.33 -7.74 -32.63
C ASP A 818 4.81 -7.63 -32.21
N PRO A 819 5.52 -8.75 -32.00
CA PRO A 819 6.88 -8.73 -31.48
C PRO A 819 7.88 -8.00 -32.39
N VAL A 820 7.64 -8.04 -33.73
CA VAL A 820 8.52 -7.38 -34.71
C VAL A 820 8.38 -5.86 -34.62
N ILE A 821 7.12 -5.35 -34.55
CA ILE A 821 6.87 -3.91 -34.46
C ILE A 821 7.43 -3.38 -33.13
N VAL A 822 7.13 -4.05 -32.02
CA VAL A 822 7.60 -3.63 -30.70
C VAL A 822 9.13 -3.62 -30.65
N SER A 823 9.78 -4.67 -31.12
CA SER A 823 11.23 -4.77 -31.11
C SER A 823 11.89 -3.73 -32.02
N MET A 824 11.29 -3.45 -33.18
CA MET A 824 11.79 -2.38 -34.07
C MET A 824 11.66 -1.01 -33.40
N ARG A 825 10.52 -0.72 -32.70
CA ARG A 825 10.37 0.53 -31.98
C ARG A 825 11.43 0.70 -30.89
N MET A 826 11.79 -0.40 -30.19
CA MET A 826 12.81 -0.39 -29.14
C MET A 826 14.24 -0.20 -29.67
N THR A 827 14.54 -0.72 -30.86
CA THR A 827 15.92 -0.82 -31.37
C THR A 827 16.27 0.22 -32.43
N THR A 828 15.27 0.83 -33.07
CA THR A 828 15.48 1.90 -34.06
C THR A 828 15.84 3.20 -33.36
N ARG A 829 16.91 3.85 -33.79
CA ARG A 829 17.41 5.11 -33.20
C ARG A 829 18.00 6.01 -34.29
N LEU A 830 18.02 7.30 -34.04
CA LEU A 830 18.77 8.23 -34.82
C LEU A 830 20.29 7.98 -34.69
N VAL A 831 21.07 8.29 -35.70
CA VAL A 831 22.54 8.30 -35.65
C VAL A 831 22.97 9.47 -34.77
N ASP A 832 22.47 10.66 -35.11
CA ASP A 832 22.62 11.89 -34.35
C ASP A 832 21.22 12.39 -33.94
N ASP A 833 21.06 12.83 -32.71
CA ASP A 833 19.81 13.36 -32.18
C ASP A 833 19.67 14.89 -32.44
N ARG A 834 20.67 15.49 -33.10
CA ARG A 834 20.73 16.93 -33.39
C ARG A 834 21.20 17.20 -34.81
N ILE A 835 20.64 18.24 -35.44
CA ILE A 835 21.11 18.84 -36.68
C ILE A 835 21.30 20.35 -36.50
N ASP A 836 22.26 20.88 -37.27
CA ASP A 836 22.51 22.33 -37.27
C ASP A 836 21.37 23.12 -37.93
N SER A 837 21.13 24.34 -37.46
CA SER A 837 20.13 25.27 -38.03
C SER A 837 20.64 25.95 -39.33
N LEU A 838 21.14 25.13 -40.27
CA LEU A 838 21.64 25.61 -41.58
C LEU A 838 20.48 25.67 -42.61
N LEU A 839 19.76 26.79 -42.60
CA LEU A 839 18.60 26.96 -43.47
C LEU A 839 18.99 26.98 -44.98
N GLY A 840 18.19 26.31 -45.80
CA GLY A 840 18.39 26.21 -47.24
C GLY A 840 19.60 25.37 -47.71
N ARG A 841 20.27 24.68 -46.78
CA ARG A 841 21.37 23.76 -47.06
C ARG A 841 20.96 22.30 -46.89
N ARG A 842 21.53 21.43 -47.72
CA ARG A 842 21.35 19.97 -47.58
C ARG A 842 22.08 19.49 -46.35
N GLN A 843 21.35 18.71 -45.53
CA GLN A 843 21.86 18.00 -44.38
C GLN A 843 21.38 16.55 -44.43
N GLN A 844 21.93 15.68 -43.61
CA GLN A 844 21.56 14.26 -43.57
C GLN A 844 21.04 13.90 -42.20
N VAL A 845 19.95 13.12 -42.17
CA VAL A 845 19.39 12.46 -40.98
C VAL A 845 19.61 10.97 -41.13
N GLY A 846 20.42 10.38 -40.27
CA GLY A 846 20.71 8.95 -40.24
C GLY A 846 19.78 8.21 -39.29
N LEU A 847 19.19 7.10 -39.76
CA LEU A 847 18.35 6.20 -38.96
C LEU A 847 18.95 4.80 -38.92
N VAL A 848 19.31 4.30 -37.76
CA VAL A 848 19.79 2.93 -37.56
C VAL A 848 18.59 2.01 -37.32
N ILE A 849 18.38 1.04 -38.17
CA ILE A 849 17.40 -0.04 -38.03
C ILE A 849 18.11 -1.37 -37.79
N ARG A 850 17.44 -2.28 -37.10
CA ARG A 850 17.93 -3.63 -36.81
C ARG A 850 16.85 -4.66 -37.08
N ASN A 851 17.23 -5.79 -37.64
CA ASN A 851 16.35 -6.95 -37.76
C ASN A 851 16.30 -7.71 -36.42
N PRO A 852 15.17 -7.70 -35.71
CA PRO A 852 15.03 -8.43 -34.45
C PRO A 852 14.64 -9.90 -34.64
N THR A 853 14.35 -10.34 -35.87
CA THR A 853 13.80 -11.67 -36.18
C THR A 853 14.89 -12.68 -36.54
N THR A 854 14.50 -13.95 -36.56
CA THR A 854 15.37 -15.06 -37.03
C THR A 854 15.32 -15.29 -38.54
N GLN A 855 14.54 -14.49 -39.25
CA GLN A 855 14.39 -14.54 -40.70
C GLN A 855 14.84 -13.23 -41.32
N THR A 856 15.14 -13.22 -42.62
CA THR A 856 15.43 -12.00 -43.37
C THR A 856 14.22 -11.07 -43.31
N LEU A 857 14.45 -9.79 -42.96
CA LEU A 857 13.42 -8.77 -42.86
C LEU A 857 13.57 -7.79 -44.02
N SER A 858 12.54 -7.71 -44.86
CA SER A 858 12.52 -6.83 -46.05
C SER A 858 11.47 -5.74 -45.89
N GLY A 859 11.81 -4.52 -46.32
CA GLY A 859 10.87 -3.43 -46.19
C GLY A 859 11.34 -2.11 -46.76
N THR A 860 10.57 -1.08 -46.48
CA THR A 860 10.90 0.32 -46.83
C THR A 860 10.64 1.23 -45.64
N VAL A 861 11.48 2.25 -45.51
CA VAL A 861 11.27 3.36 -44.55
C VAL A 861 11.18 4.66 -45.34
N SER A 862 10.19 5.46 -45.08
CA SER A 862 10.05 6.81 -45.60
C SER A 862 9.96 7.83 -44.48
N LEU A 863 10.49 9.03 -44.74
CA LEU A 863 10.37 10.17 -43.84
C LEU A 863 9.48 11.21 -44.53
N PRO A 864 8.19 11.31 -44.15
CA PRO A 864 7.36 12.43 -44.53
C PRO A 864 7.99 13.74 -44.04
N PRO A 865 7.96 14.83 -44.84
CA PRO A 865 8.56 16.08 -44.43
C PRO A 865 7.83 16.68 -43.23
N PRO A 866 8.52 16.92 -42.11
CA PRO A 866 7.97 17.74 -41.04
C PRO A 866 7.61 19.16 -41.50
N ASN A 867 6.84 19.89 -40.73
CA ASN A 867 6.59 21.28 -41.06
C ASN A 867 7.90 22.06 -41.17
N ASP A 868 7.96 22.92 -42.18
CA ASP A 868 9.12 23.75 -42.51
C ASP A 868 10.40 23.00 -42.96
N TRP A 869 10.29 21.70 -43.24
CA TRP A 869 11.37 20.89 -43.85
C TRP A 869 11.03 20.47 -45.28
N MET A 870 12.05 20.15 -46.05
CA MET A 870 11.94 19.43 -47.30
C MET A 870 12.79 18.14 -47.17
N VAL A 871 12.20 17.01 -47.52
CA VAL A 871 12.89 15.72 -47.58
C VAL A 871 13.09 15.38 -49.04
N GLU A 872 14.32 15.29 -49.49
CA GLU A 872 14.67 15.05 -50.92
C GLU A 872 14.86 13.56 -51.17
N SER A 873 15.10 12.73 -50.17
CA SER A 873 15.29 11.30 -50.31
C SER A 873 13.99 10.56 -50.62
N PRO A 874 13.99 9.64 -51.60
CA PRO A 874 12.88 8.70 -51.79
C PRO A 874 12.80 7.70 -50.62
N PRO A 875 11.72 6.92 -50.52
CA PRO A 875 11.65 5.82 -49.57
C PRO A 875 12.85 4.88 -49.68
N GLN A 876 13.52 4.60 -48.55
CA GLN A 876 14.72 3.78 -48.47
C GLN A 876 14.33 2.30 -48.34
N SER A 877 14.76 1.44 -49.29
CA SER A 877 14.51 -0.01 -49.20
C SER A 877 15.61 -0.72 -48.43
N PHE A 878 15.27 -1.77 -47.74
CA PHE A 878 16.22 -2.60 -47.02
C PHE A 878 15.84 -4.08 -47.05
N ASP A 879 16.89 -4.91 -47.03
CA ASP A 879 16.85 -6.34 -46.80
C ASP A 879 17.89 -6.64 -45.71
N LEU A 880 17.48 -7.11 -44.56
CA LEU A 880 18.34 -7.35 -43.39
C LEU A 880 18.35 -8.82 -43.02
N SER A 881 19.52 -9.40 -42.92
CA SER A 881 19.72 -10.73 -42.32
C SER A 881 19.37 -10.70 -40.83
N PRO A 882 19.11 -11.87 -40.20
CA PRO A 882 18.85 -11.95 -38.77
C PRO A 882 19.90 -11.23 -37.91
N GLY A 883 19.48 -10.30 -37.07
CA GLY A 883 20.35 -9.51 -36.21
C GLY A 883 21.14 -8.38 -36.89
N GLU A 884 21.10 -8.27 -38.20
CA GLU A 884 21.81 -7.22 -38.97
C GLU A 884 21.28 -5.84 -38.60
N LYS A 885 22.20 -4.88 -38.53
CA LYS A 885 21.94 -3.46 -38.39
C LYS A 885 22.31 -2.73 -39.70
N ARG A 886 21.50 -1.75 -40.08
CA ARG A 886 21.76 -0.89 -41.22
C ARG A 886 21.39 0.54 -40.90
N GLU A 887 22.21 1.45 -41.40
CA GLU A 887 21.96 2.87 -41.37
C GLU A 887 21.28 3.30 -42.67
N LEU A 888 20.16 4.00 -42.56
CA LEU A 888 19.43 4.62 -43.67
C LEU A 888 19.65 6.13 -43.58
N GLN A 889 19.98 6.75 -44.70
CA GLN A 889 20.28 8.18 -44.78
C GLN A 889 19.17 8.93 -45.49
N PHE A 890 18.68 10.03 -44.90
CA PHE A 890 17.65 10.89 -45.45
C PHE A 890 18.24 12.29 -45.69
N GLU A 891 18.27 12.75 -46.94
CA GLU A 891 18.64 14.12 -47.28
C GLU A 891 17.48 15.06 -46.96
N ILE A 892 17.76 16.09 -46.18
CA ILE A 892 16.79 17.10 -45.78
C ILE A 892 17.30 18.51 -46.03
N VAL A 893 16.37 19.45 -46.20
CA VAL A 893 16.65 20.87 -46.29
C VAL A 893 15.68 21.61 -45.37
N LEU A 894 16.23 22.36 -44.41
CA LEU A 894 15.42 23.22 -43.53
C LEU A 894 14.97 24.47 -44.31
N ARG A 895 13.68 24.75 -44.35
CA ARG A 895 13.13 25.96 -44.97
C ARG A 895 13.48 27.20 -44.13
N ASN A 896 13.36 28.38 -44.73
CA ASN A 896 13.66 29.65 -44.03
C ASN A 896 12.80 29.92 -42.81
N SER A 897 11.68 29.27 -42.69
CA SER A 897 10.76 29.33 -41.55
C SER A 897 11.07 28.30 -40.46
N ALA A 898 11.98 27.36 -40.69
CA ALA A 898 12.31 26.31 -39.73
C ALA A 898 12.80 26.89 -38.41
N ARG A 899 12.30 26.35 -37.32
CA ARG A 899 12.56 26.82 -35.96
C ARG A 899 13.59 25.94 -35.27
N ILE A 900 14.31 26.51 -34.32
CA ILE A 900 15.13 25.74 -33.37
C ILE A 900 14.25 25.07 -32.33
N GLY A 901 14.74 23.97 -31.76
CA GLY A 901 14.05 23.14 -30.77
C GLY A 901 13.81 21.73 -31.30
N ASP A 902 13.07 20.97 -30.52
CA ASP A 902 12.78 19.56 -30.84
C ASP A 902 11.71 19.46 -31.92
N VAL A 903 11.97 18.65 -32.93
CA VAL A 903 11.05 18.36 -34.05
C VAL A 903 10.80 16.87 -34.09
N PRO A 904 9.56 16.39 -33.95
CA PRO A 904 9.21 14.99 -34.04
C PRO A 904 9.32 14.51 -35.52
N LEU A 905 10.18 13.55 -35.76
CA LEU A 905 10.35 12.89 -37.05
C LEU A 905 9.54 11.60 -37.08
N GLN A 906 8.67 11.44 -38.05
CA GLN A 906 7.80 10.28 -38.26
C GLN A 906 8.32 9.36 -39.34
N PHE A 907 9.05 8.31 -38.97
CA PHE A 907 9.55 7.32 -39.92
C PHE A 907 8.46 6.28 -40.19
N GLN A 908 7.87 6.32 -41.39
CA GLN A 908 6.88 5.37 -41.87
C GLN A 908 7.54 4.10 -42.35
N CYS A 909 7.28 2.99 -41.64
CA CYS A 909 7.84 1.67 -41.96
C CYS A 909 6.79 0.79 -42.64
N LEU A 910 7.17 0.16 -43.75
CA LEU A 910 6.40 -0.86 -44.43
C LEU A 910 7.26 -2.14 -44.54
N LEU A 911 6.92 -3.16 -43.73
CA LEU A 911 7.54 -4.49 -43.83
C LEU A 911 6.76 -5.35 -44.82
N ARG A 912 7.49 -5.99 -45.78
CA ARG A 912 6.90 -6.81 -46.84
C ARG A 912 6.74 -8.28 -46.45
N ASN A 913 7.35 -8.70 -45.33
CA ASN A 913 7.21 -10.05 -44.83
C ASN A 913 5.76 -10.30 -44.38
N GLU A 914 5.26 -11.50 -44.57
CA GLU A 914 3.96 -11.89 -44.12
C GLU A 914 3.94 -12.15 -42.58
N PRO A 915 2.96 -11.57 -41.86
CA PRO A 915 1.97 -10.59 -42.35
C PRO A 915 2.65 -9.23 -42.69
N VAL A 916 2.13 -8.55 -43.71
CA VAL A 916 2.58 -7.19 -44.07
C VAL A 916 2.27 -6.24 -42.90
N ARG A 917 3.27 -5.45 -42.51
CA ARG A 917 3.16 -4.53 -41.37
C ARG A 917 3.38 -3.09 -41.79
N ARG A 918 2.47 -2.20 -41.44
CA ARG A 918 2.61 -0.76 -41.65
C ARG A 918 2.50 -0.04 -40.32
N PHE A 919 3.52 0.75 -39.98
CA PHE A 919 3.54 1.49 -38.70
C PHE A 919 4.53 2.66 -38.80
N THR A 920 4.41 3.62 -37.89
CA THR A 920 5.28 4.79 -37.80
C THR A 920 6.13 4.71 -36.52
N ILE A 921 7.44 5.01 -36.66
CA ILE A 921 8.36 5.20 -35.51
C ILE A 921 8.62 6.69 -35.39
N GLU A 922 8.34 7.26 -34.23
CA GLU A 922 8.58 8.66 -33.91
C GLU A 922 9.94 8.81 -33.19
N ARG A 923 10.71 9.83 -33.57
CA ARG A 923 11.99 10.18 -32.93
C ARG A 923 12.16 11.69 -32.94
N ASN A 924 12.56 12.28 -31.81
CA ASN A 924 12.82 13.72 -31.71
C ASN A 924 14.21 14.05 -32.27
N MET A 925 14.26 15.10 -33.09
CA MET A 925 15.46 15.68 -33.63
C MET A 925 15.60 17.11 -33.13
N ALA A 926 16.65 17.41 -32.39
CA ALA A 926 16.95 18.78 -31.98
C ALA A 926 17.49 19.58 -33.14
N VAL A 927 16.86 20.69 -33.49
CA VAL A 927 17.36 21.64 -34.49
C VAL A 927 18.04 22.79 -33.76
N GLY A 928 19.32 23.00 -34.02
CA GLY A 928 20.08 24.08 -33.42
C GLY A 928 21.58 23.78 -33.34
N PRO A 929 22.39 24.79 -33.07
CA PRO A 929 23.83 24.61 -32.94
C PRO A 929 24.18 23.75 -31.73
N ASP A 930 25.15 22.87 -31.91
CA ASP A 930 25.76 22.17 -30.80
C ASP A 930 26.53 23.15 -29.90
N GLY A 931 26.35 23.03 -28.61
CA GLY A 931 27.03 23.86 -27.60
C GLY A 931 26.49 25.28 -27.45
N LEU A 932 25.28 25.62 -27.94
CA LEU A 932 24.61 26.89 -27.65
C LEU A 932 23.19 26.67 -27.15
N ASP A 933 22.92 27.06 -25.95
CA ASP A 933 21.55 27.12 -25.39
C ASP A 933 20.97 28.49 -25.66
N VAL A 934 19.74 28.54 -26.12
CA VAL A 934 18.94 29.73 -26.37
C VAL A 934 17.73 29.69 -25.53
N GLU A 935 17.64 30.59 -24.56
CA GLU A 935 16.48 30.70 -23.65
C GLU A 935 15.88 32.10 -23.82
N VAL A 936 14.58 32.13 -24.05
CA VAL A 936 13.84 33.40 -24.15
C VAL A 936 12.71 33.40 -23.14
N THR A 937 12.69 34.41 -22.28
CA THR A 937 11.64 34.61 -21.29
C THR A 937 10.96 35.98 -21.50
N THR A 938 9.69 36.06 -21.19
CA THR A 938 8.90 37.29 -21.26
C THR A 938 8.53 37.72 -19.85
N LYS A 939 8.51 39.02 -19.61
CA LYS A 939 8.08 39.63 -18.35
C LYS A 939 7.38 40.94 -18.62
N GLN A 940 6.19 41.11 -18.09
CA GLN A 940 5.50 42.39 -18.07
C GLN A 940 5.88 43.15 -16.82
N VAL A 941 6.29 44.42 -17.01
CA VAL A 941 6.58 45.38 -15.96
C VAL A 941 5.73 46.61 -16.21
N GLN A 942 4.61 46.76 -15.53
CA GLN A 942 3.59 47.77 -15.80
C GLN A 942 3.11 47.68 -17.29
N ASP A 943 3.24 48.76 -18.04
CA ASP A 943 2.86 48.80 -19.47
C ASP A 943 4.00 48.36 -20.41
N THR A 944 5.13 47.92 -19.87
CA THR A 944 6.33 47.59 -20.65
C THR A 944 6.50 46.08 -20.68
N LEU A 945 6.66 45.50 -21.90
CA LEU A 945 7.06 44.12 -22.11
C LEU A 945 8.58 44.06 -22.23
N VAL A 946 9.20 43.26 -21.38
CA VAL A 946 10.63 42.94 -21.47
C VAL A 946 10.76 41.50 -21.97
N VAL A 947 11.33 41.32 -23.17
CA VAL A 947 11.72 40.00 -23.67
C VAL A 947 13.20 39.80 -23.45
N GLN A 948 13.55 38.85 -22.62
CA GLN A 948 14.89 38.59 -22.21
C GLN A 948 15.45 37.40 -22.98
N LEU A 949 16.49 37.63 -23.76
CA LEU A 949 17.25 36.61 -24.48
C LEU A 949 18.51 36.24 -23.68
N LEU A 950 18.66 34.99 -23.33
CA LEU A 950 19.83 34.43 -22.70
C LEU A 950 20.49 33.45 -23.67
N LEU A 951 21.74 33.70 -24.00
CA LEU A 951 22.58 32.82 -24.83
C LEU A 951 23.71 32.26 -23.96
N ARG A 952 23.79 30.94 -23.86
CA ARG A 952 24.85 30.24 -23.14
C ARG A 952 25.69 29.47 -24.14
N ASN A 953 26.95 29.84 -24.26
CA ASN A 953 27.88 29.19 -25.20
C ASN A 953 28.72 28.16 -24.41
N HIS A 954 28.47 26.89 -24.65
CA HIS A 954 29.23 25.78 -24.04
C HIS A 954 30.37 25.31 -24.93
N SER A 955 30.47 25.88 -26.14
CA SER A 955 31.54 25.55 -27.09
C SER A 955 32.87 26.24 -26.73
N ASP A 956 33.95 25.77 -27.36
CA ASP A 956 35.32 26.30 -27.23
C ASP A 956 35.60 27.54 -28.09
N LYS A 957 34.61 28.04 -28.86
CA LYS A 957 34.71 29.15 -29.79
C LYS A 957 33.78 30.29 -29.48
N ASP A 958 34.24 31.50 -29.69
CA ASP A 958 33.41 32.69 -29.61
C ASP A 958 32.38 32.68 -30.75
N GLN A 959 31.14 32.96 -30.40
CA GLN A 959 30.03 33.03 -31.35
C GLN A 959 29.44 34.44 -31.37
N ARG A 960 28.99 34.88 -32.55
CA ARG A 960 28.41 36.21 -32.75
C ARG A 960 27.10 36.06 -33.51
N TYR A 961 26.06 36.70 -32.99
CA TYR A 961 24.73 36.65 -33.58
C TYR A 961 24.19 38.05 -33.83
N ASP A 962 23.52 38.25 -34.92
CA ASP A 962 22.68 39.40 -35.24
C ASP A 962 21.22 38.99 -34.91
N CYS A 963 20.74 39.38 -33.76
CA CYS A 963 19.44 39.00 -33.22
C CYS A 963 18.38 40.04 -33.57
N LEU A 964 17.35 39.61 -34.29
CA LEU A 964 16.16 40.39 -34.64
C LEU A 964 14.94 39.81 -33.93
N LEU A 965 14.23 40.64 -33.21
CA LEU A 965 13.00 40.23 -32.56
C LEU A 965 11.79 40.98 -33.19
N PHE A 966 10.92 40.20 -33.81
CA PHE A 966 9.77 40.70 -34.55
C PHE A 966 8.52 40.59 -33.69
N PRO A 967 7.91 41.76 -33.33
CA PRO A 967 6.61 41.73 -32.63
C PRO A 967 5.48 41.44 -33.62
N PRO A 968 4.30 41.07 -33.13
CA PRO A 968 3.13 40.83 -34.00
C PRO A 968 2.65 42.13 -34.63
N GLU A 969 1.97 42.02 -35.76
CA GLU A 969 1.12 43.07 -36.37
C GLU A 969 1.86 44.39 -36.76
N GLY A 970 2.89 44.30 -37.57
CA GLY A 970 3.47 45.49 -38.23
C GLY A 970 4.24 46.46 -37.35
N ARG A 971 4.44 46.18 -36.10
CA ARG A 971 5.29 46.96 -35.20
C ARG A 971 6.78 46.84 -35.62
N GLN A 972 7.56 47.85 -35.33
CA GLN A 972 8.98 47.85 -35.67
C GLN A 972 9.73 46.76 -34.89
N TYR A 973 10.52 45.96 -35.60
CA TYR A 973 11.40 44.93 -34.99
C TYR A 973 12.56 45.63 -34.26
N GLN A 974 13.10 44.95 -33.27
CA GLN A 974 14.34 45.40 -32.60
C GLN A 974 15.51 44.49 -33.02
N ARG A 975 16.68 45.10 -33.19
CA ARG A 975 17.91 44.40 -33.55
C ARG A 975 18.97 44.60 -32.47
N ARG A 976 19.68 43.50 -32.15
CA ARG A 976 20.82 43.52 -31.21
C ARG A 976 21.93 42.61 -31.80
N GLN A 977 23.15 43.10 -31.84
CA GLN A 977 24.32 42.29 -32.07
C GLN A 977 24.85 41.74 -30.74
N ILE A 978 25.03 40.44 -30.67
CA ILE A 978 25.41 39.75 -29.43
C ILE A 978 26.64 38.91 -29.71
N SER A 979 27.72 39.15 -28.96
CA SER A 979 28.89 38.28 -28.94
C SER A 979 28.91 37.49 -27.64
N VAL A 980 29.06 36.16 -27.76
CA VAL A 980 29.07 35.24 -26.64
C VAL A 980 30.41 34.52 -26.67
N ALA A 981 31.29 34.86 -25.74
CA ALA A 981 32.60 34.22 -25.68
C ALA A 981 32.47 32.71 -25.31
N ALA A 982 33.50 31.95 -25.66
CA ALA A 982 33.59 30.54 -25.28
C ALA A 982 33.34 30.34 -23.77
N GLY A 983 32.50 29.39 -23.40
CA GLY A 983 32.13 29.05 -22.04
C GLY A 983 31.36 30.15 -21.28
N SER A 984 30.85 31.21 -21.95
CA SER A 984 30.18 32.32 -21.31
C SER A 984 28.67 32.37 -21.56
N THR A 985 27.99 33.14 -20.69
CA THR A 985 26.56 33.41 -20.82
C THR A 985 26.35 34.91 -21.01
N VAL A 986 25.52 35.28 -21.97
CA VAL A 986 25.17 36.68 -22.25
C VAL A 986 23.67 36.85 -22.23
N ARG A 987 23.21 37.86 -21.50
CA ARG A 987 21.82 38.27 -21.43
C ARG A 987 21.62 39.58 -22.19
N ARG A 988 20.52 39.66 -22.94
CA ARG A 988 20.08 40.91 -23.62
C ARG A 988 18.58 41.06 -23.50
N ASP A 989 18.15 42.28 -23.20
CA ASP A 989 16.74 42.64 -23.04
C ASP A 989 16.26 43.41 -24.27
N PHE A 990 15.07 43.06 -24.76
CA PHE A 990 14.30 43.81 -25.76
C PHE A 990 13.09 44.38 -25.07
N ILE A 991 12.78 45.63 -25.31
CA ILE A 991 11.76 46.33 -24.52
C ILE A 991 10.74 46.96 -25.47
N TRP A 992 9.47 46.73 -25.20
CA TRP A 992 8.34 47.36 -25.91
C TRP A 992 7.38 47.98 -24.92
N ASP A 993 6.93 49.22 -25.26
CA ASP A 993 5.81 49.84 -24.58
C ASP A 993 4.49 49.18 -25.00
N ASP A 994 3.42 49.34 -24.20
CA ASP A 994 2.11 48.76 -24.46
C ASP A 994 2.10 47.20 -24.40
N ALA A 995 2.64 46.67 -23.32
CA ALA A 995 2.65 45.24 -23.03
C ALA A 995 1.26 44.58 -23.06
N PRO A 996 0.18 45.22 -22.57
CA PRO A 996 -1.16 44.59 -22.59
C PRO A 996 -1.62 44.20 -23.99
N SER A 997 -1.22 44.90 -25.02
CA SER A 997 -1.57 44.56 -26.42
C SER A 997 -0.74 43.39 -27.00
N LEU A 998 0.36 43.04 -26.37
CA LEU A 998 1.28 42.00 -26.83
C LEU A 998 1.09 40.67 -26.07
N VAL A 999 0.55 40.73 -24.84
CA VAL A 999 0.27 39.52 -24.06
C VAL A 999 -0.72 38.61 -24.78
N GLY A 1000 -0.42 37.29 -24.80
CA GLY A 1000 -1.16 36.28 -25.53
C GLY A 1000 -0.86 36.19 -27.02
N LYS A 1001 0.02 37.04 -27.56
CA LYS A 1001 0.43 36.99 -28.97
C LYS A 1001 1.83 36.34 -29.09
N THR A 1002 2.15 35.91 -30.31
CA THR A 1002 3.42 35.27 -30.63
C THR A 1002 4.39 36.29 -31.27
N MET A 1003 5.62 36.36 -30.76
CA MET A 1003 6.75 37.07 -31.33
C MET A 1003 7.70 36.08 -31.99
N LEU A 1004 8.54 36.55 -32.96
CA LEU A 1004 9.54 35.72 -33.62
C LEU A 1004 10.93 36.29 -33.37
N LEU A 1005 11.80 35.48 -32.74
CA LEU A 1005 13.23 35.72 -32.69
C LEU A 1005 13.88 35.12 -33.93
N ARG A 1006 14.73 35.89 -34.63
CA ARG A 1006 15.63 35.40 -35.66
C ARG A 1006 17.06 35.87 -35.31
N ALA A 1007 17.95 34.94 -35.03
CA ALA A 1007 19.35 35.23 -34.76
C ALA A 1007 20.21 34.66 -35.87
N VAL A 1008 20.95 35.47 -36.56
CA VAL A 1008 21.82 35.11 -37.70
C VAL A 1008 23.27 35.09 -37.23
N GLU A 1009 23.94 33.96 -37.37
CA GLU A 1009 25.35 33.83 -37.00
C GLU A 1009 26.24 34.66 -37.92
N GLN A 1010 27.14 35.45 -37.37
CA GLN A 1010 28.13 36.21 -38.14
C GLN A 1010 29.39 35.41 -38.39
N GLY A 1011 29.71 35.19 -39.66
CA GLY A 1011 30.84 34.37 -40.06
C GLY A 1011 30.58 32.87 -40.13
N GLY A 1012 29.38 32.42 -39.80
CA GLY A 1012 28.86 31.07 -39.98
C GLY A 1012 27.68 31.03 -40.95
N GLY A 1013 26.87 30.00 -40.89
CA GLY A 1013 25.69 29.84 -41.76
C GLY A 1013 24.42 29.56 -40.99
N ARG A 1014 24.47 29.57 -39.69
CA ARG A 1014 23.38 29.19 -38.79
C ARG A 1014 22.35 30.30 -38.60
N ILE A 1015 21.12 29.95 -38.64
CA ILE A 1015 20.00 30.90 -38.41
C ILE A 1015 19.07 30.25 -37.40
N LEU A 1016 18.93 30.92 -36.25
CA LEU A 1016 18.10 30.46 -35.16
C LEU A 1016 16.75 31.19 -35.22
N ASN A 1017 15.69 30.50 -35.57
CA ASN A 1017 14.35 31.04 -35.49
C ASN A 1017 13.62 30.41 -34.27
N GLN A 1018 13.01 31.24 -33.43
CA GLN A 1018 12.26 30.78 -32.29
C GLN A 1018 10.97 31.59 -32.14
N SER A 1019 9.85 30.88 -31.94
CA SER A 1019 8.58 31.51 -31.56
C SER A 1019 8.50 31.71 -30.06
N ILE A 1020 8.01 32.86 -29.66
CA ILE A 1020 7.93 33.28 -28.27
C ILE A 1020 6.49 33.63 -27.99
N ASN A 1021 5.81 32.85 -27.19
CA ASN A 1021 4.48 33.20 -26.72
C ASN A 1021 4.62 34.18 -25.55
N VAL A 1022 4.06 35.36 -25.70
CA VAL A 1022 4.16 36.42 -24.67
C VAL A 1022 3.22 36.05 -23.53
N THR A 1023 3.80 35.67 -22.41
CA THR A 1023 3.08 35.46 -21.15
C THR A 1023 3.13 36.71 -20.31
N PRO A 1024 2.14 36.91 -19.40
CA PRO A 1024 2.08 38.09 -18.51
C PRO A 1024 3.31 38.25 -17.63
#